data_3f5aded46abe7f59fd6143d542836e99
#
_entry.id   3f5aded46abe7f59fd6143d542836e99
#
_cell.length_a   1.000
_cell.length_b   1.000
_cell.length_c   1.000
_cell.angle_alpha   90.00
_cell.angle_beta   90.00
_cell.angle_gamma   90.00
#
_symmetry.space_group_name_H-M   'P 1'
#
loop_
_entity.id
_entity.type
_entity.pdbx_description
1 polymer ?
#
loop_
_entity_poly.entity_id
_entity_poly.type
_entity_poly.pdbx_seq_one_letter_code
_entity_poly.pdbx_strand_id
1 'polypeptide(L)'
;MKQTIPVIGMACSACSANIEKKLNTLKGVNSASVSLPGRSALIDFNPQVISLEKMKAEINALGYDLVIDKETSVDEIEKREYVLLKRKTALSWLFSIAVMCVSMRWIDLGSRDITNQVALLIALANMLYCGRQFYVSSFRQLRHGSANMDTLVALSTGIAFLFSTFNTFWGDAVWASRGVVWHTYFDASVMIITFVLTGRLLEEKAKDGTASSIRQMMGMAPKTAHIVDGDKIEEVPLSTIEVGDILEVRPGEKVPVDGEVIWAESFMTADAAYVDESMITGEPTPAEKKKGSKVLAGTIPSQGKFRMRARQVGEDTALAHIIKMVQEAQGSKAPVQRIVDKAALVFVPVVACIALVTFLLWWLIGGNSALPQAIMSAVAVLVIACPCAMGLATPTALMVGIGKAAQKQILIKDAAALESLRKVDVLVTDKTGTLTIPNKNIDFTKADNLPFEERETLKPNAREAMDELQKKGIEVYMMSGDKDEAARYWAEKAGIKHYHSKVLPQDKENLVRQLQAAGKRVAMVGDGINDTQALALADVSIAIGKGTDVAMDVAQVTLMGDDLSAIPEAIQLSRNTVRMIWENLFWAFIYNIVCIPLAAGLLYAFGIDWQITPSWASALMAFSSVSVVLNSLRLRWMK
;
A
#
# COMPACT_ATOMS: atom_id res chain seq x y z
N MET A 1 -12.69 -8.45 -18.03
CA MET A 1 -11.39 -7.72 -18.23
C MET A 1 -11.00 -7.09 -16.91
N LYS A 2 -9.77 -7.36 -16.46
CA LYS A 2 -9.27 -6.81 -15.19
C LYS A 2 -8.28 -5.69 -15.49
N GLN A 3 -8.51 -4.50 -14.93
CA GLN A 3 -7.69 -3.32 -15.21
C GLN A 3 -7.51 -2.46 -13.96
N THR A 4 -6.30 -1.94 -13.76
CA THR A 4 -5.99 -0.97 -12.70
C THR A 4 -6.07 0.44 -13.29
N ILE A 5 -6.93 1.28 -12.73
CA ILE A 5 -7.20 2.63 -13.21
C ILE A 5 -6.84 3.62 -12.10
N PRO A 6 -6.03 4.66 -12.37
CA PRO A 6 -5.74 5.69 -11.38
C PRO A 6 -6.99 6.48 -10.99
N VAL A 7 -7.10 6.83 -9.70
CA VAL A 7 -8.22 7.57 -9.12
C VAL A 7 -7.73 8.83 -8.42
N ILE A 8 -8.28 9.98 -8.80
CA ILE A 8 -7.93 11.29 -8.24
C ILE A 8 -9.01 11.77 -7.28
N GLY A 9 -8.62 12.58 -6.28
CA GLY A 9 -9.53 13.24 -5.34
C GLY A 9 -9.83 12.43 -4.08
N MET A 10 -9.24 11.25 -3.90
CA MET A 10 -9.39 10.47 -2.66
C MET A 10 -8.53 11.06 -1.53
N ALA A 11 -9.16 11.40 -0.41
CA ALA A 11 -8.47 11.96 0.75
C ALA A 11 -8.55 11.09 2.01
N CYS A 12 -9.38 10.03 2.02
CA CYS A 12 -9.59 9.18 3.19
C CYS A 12 -10.11 7.79 2.82
N SER A 13 -10.03 6.84 3.78
CA SER A 13 -10.52 5.46 3.59
C SER A 13 -12.03 5.40 3.31
N ALA A 14 -12.82 6.29 3.88
CA ALA A 14 -14.25 6.39 3.55
C ALA A 14 -14.46 6.79 2.08
N CYS A 15 -13.56 7.59 1.49
CA CYS A 15 -13.62 7.96 0.08
C CYS A 15 -13.40 6.73 -0.81
N SER A 16 -12.35 5.94 -0.55
CA SER A 16 -12.09 4.70 -1.30
C SER A 16 -13.21 3.68 -1.13
N ALA A 17 -13.79 3.56 0.06
CA ALA A 17 -14.94 2.67 0.32
C ALA A 17 -16.20 3.10 -0.45
N ASN A 18 -16.46 4.41 -0.55
CA ASN A 18 -17.61 4.94 -1.30
C ASN A 18 -17.46 4.69 -2.81
N ILE A 19 -16.28 4.92 -3.37
CA ILE A 19 -15.98 4.63 -4.78
C ILE A 19 -16.12 3.13 -5.06
N GLU A 20 -15.54 2.29 -4.21
CA GLU A 20 -15.61 0.82 -4.32
C GLU A 20 -17.06 0.33 -4.27
N LYS A 21 -17.84 0.82 -3.31
CA LYS A 21 -19.27 0.51 -3.19
C LYS A 21 -20.02 0.90 -4.47
N LYS A 22 -19.79 2.12 -4.99
CA LYS A 22 -20.45 2.60 -6.20
C LYS A 22 -20.08 1.75 -7.40
N LEU A 23 -18.80 1.48 -7.64
CA LEU A 23 -18.33 0.64 -8.74
C LEU A 23 -18.96 -0.76 -8.70
N ASN A 24 -18.99 -1.39 -7.53
CA ASN A 24 -19.57 -2.72 -7.35
C ASN A 24 -21.10 -2.75 -7.51
N THR A 25 -21.80 -1.59 -7.52
CA THR A 25 -23.24 -1.52 -7.82
C THR A 25 -23.54 -1.35 -9.31
N LEU A 26 -22.54 -1.09 -10.15
CA LEU A 26 -22.73 -0.88 -11.57
C LEU A 26 -22.93 -2.21 -12.32
N LYS A 27 -23.94 -2.30 -13.16
CA LYS A 27 -24.16 -3.46 -14.03
C LYS A 27 -23.00 -3.61 -15.01
N GLY A 28 -22.39 -4.79 -15.03
CA GLY A 28 -21.23 -5.09 -15.87
C GLY A 28 -19.89 -5.03 -15.15
N VAL A 29 -19.84 -4.61 -13.87
CA VAL A 29 -18.69 -4.74 -12.98
C VAL A 29 -18.84 -6.04 -12.19
N ASN A 30 -17.87 -6.95 -12.32
CA ASN A 30 -17.82 -8.21 -11.56
C ASN A 30 -17.29 -7.97 -10.15
N SER A 31 -16.21 -7.21 -10.03
CA SER A 31 -15.62 -6.79 -8.76
C SER A 31 -14.79 -5.53 -8.95
N ALA A 32 -14.78 -4.68 -7.95
CA ALA A 32 -13.90 -3.53 -7.87
C ALA A 32 -13.28 -3.43 -6.47
N SER A 33 -12.00 -3.12 -6.42
CA SER A 33 -11.25 -2.85 -5.18
C SER A 33 -10.51 -1.52 -5.35
N VAL A 34 -10.65 -0.62 -4.39
CA VAL A 34 -10.09 0.74 -4.49
C VAL A 34 -9.04 0.95 -3.40
N SER A 35 -7.81 1.22 -3.83
CA SER A 35 -6.68 1.47 -2.95
C SER A 35 -6.48 2.97 -2.74
N LEU A 36 -6.63 3.44 -1.49
CA LEU A 36 -6.34 4.82 -1.14
C LEU A 36 -4.84 5.16 -1.29
N PRO A 37 -3.89 4.34 -0.80
CA PRO A 37 -2.47 4.65 -0.94
C PRO A 37 -1.96 4.50 -2.37
N GLY A 38 -2.44 3.47 -3.09
CA GLY A 38 -2.10 3.26 -4.51
C GLY A 38 -2.80 4.24 -5.44
N ARG A 39 -3.74 5.06 -4.91
CA ARG A 39 -4.57 5.99 -5.71
C ARG A 39 -5.14 5.36 -6.96
N SER A 40 -5.56 4.10 -6.86
CA SER A 40 -6.00 3.28 -7.99
C SER A 40 -7.21 2.45 -7.65
N ALA A 41 -7.99 2.11 -8.68
CA ALA A 41 -9.08 1.16 -8.62
C ALA A 41 -8.73 -0.04 -9.51
N LEU A 42 -8.68 -1.23 -8.91
CA LEU A 42 -8.60 -2.49 -9.64
C LEU A 42 -10.02 -2.93 -9.94
N ILE A 43 -10.41 -2.93 -11.22
CA ILE A 43 -11.78 -3.17 -11.66
C ILE A 43 -11.79 -4.39 -12.59
N ASP A 44 -12.58 -5.39 -12.23
CA ASP A 44 -12.92 -6.49 -13.13
C ASP A 44 -14.32 -6.25 -13.71
N PHE A 45 -14.41 -6.06 -15.01
CA PHE A 45 -15.65 -5.69 -15.68
C PHE A 45 -15.79 -6.32 -17.06
N ASN A 46 -17.03 -6.34 -17.56
CA ASN A 46 -17.33 -6.79 -18.92
C ASN A 46 -17.41 -5.56 -19.86
N PRO A 47 -16.44 -5.38 -20.79
CA PRO A 47 -16.40 -4.22 -21.70
C PRO A 47 -17.62 -4.13 -22.64
N GLN A 48 -18.32 -5.25 -22.88
CA GLN A 48 -19.53 -5.27 -23.71
C GLN A 48 -20.76 -4.71 -22.97
N VAL A 49 -20.73 -4.62 -21.64
CA VAL A 49 -21.86 -4.17 -20.81
C VAL A 49 -21.66 -2.76 -20.28
N ILE A 50 -20.44 -2.40 -19.92
CA ILE A 50 -20.11 -1.07 -19.38
C ILE A 50 -18.77 -0.58 -19.92
N SER A 51 -18.71 0.70 -20.33
CA SER A 51 -17.47 1.34 -20.77
C SER A 51 -16.78 2.08 -19.61
N LEU A 52 -15.49 2.36 -19.80
CA LEU A 52 -14.68 3.12 -18.82
C LEU A 52 -15.20 4.55 -18.66
N GLU A 53 -15.68 5.18 -19.76
CA GLU A 53 -16.25 6.55 -19.75
C GLU A 53 -17.50 6.61 -18.87
N LYS A 54 -18.35 5.57 -18.92
CA LYS A 54 -19.54 5.49 -18.07
C LYS A 54 -19.18 5.33 -16.60
N MET A 55 -18.20 4.48 -16.30
CA MET A 55 -17.68 4.37 -14.93
C MET A 55 -17.09 5.69 -14.44
N LYS A 56 -16.31 6.39 -15.28
CA LYS A 56 -15.77 7.73 -15.00
C LYS A 56 -16.89 8.73 -14.68
N ALA A 57 -17.94 8.78 -15.47
CA ALA A 57 -19.06 9.69 -15.24
C ALA A 57 -19.75 9.45 -13.89
N GLU A 58 -19.97 8.18 -13.52
CA GLU A 58 -20.57 7.81 -12.24
C GLU A 58 -19.69 8.15 -11.03
N ILE A 59 -18.37 8.03 -11.19
CA ILE A 59 -17.40 8.38 -10.14
C ILE A 59 -17.22 9.90 -10.05
N ASN A 60 -17.26 10.61 -11.18
CA ASN A 60 -17.24 12.08 -11.21
C ASN A 60 -18.46 12.69 -10.48
N ALA A 61 -19.62 12.06 -10.57
CA ALA A 61 -20.81 12.48 -9.83
C ALA A 61 -20.60 12.46 -8.31
N LEU A 62 -19.75 11.53 -7.79
CA LEU A 62 -19.36 11.47 -6.38
C LEU A 62 -18.27 12.49 -6.02
N GLY A 63 -17.67 13.17 -7.01
CA GLY A 63 -16.60 14.16 -6.81
C GLY A 63 -15.18 13.61 -6.89
N TYR A 64 -15.01 12.41 -7.44
CA TYR A 64 -13.72 11.79 -7.73
C TYR A 64 -13.54 11.64 -9.24
N ASP A 65 -12.32 11.39 -9.71
CA ASP A 65 -12.07 11.19 -11.15
C ASP A 65 -11.28 9.90 -11.41
N LEU A 66 -11.67 9.18 -12.48
CA LEU A 66 -10.93 8.06 -13.04
C LEU A 66 -10.08 8.55 -14.23
N VAL A 67 -8.77 8.36 -14.14
CA VAL A 67 -7.83 8.75 -15.22
C VAL A 67 -7.81 7.63 -16.26
N ILE A 68 -8.51 7.83 -17.37
CA ILE A 68 -8.62 6.85 -18.45
C ILE A 68 -7.60 7.15 -19.55
N ASP A 69 -7.20 8.41 -19.72
CA ASP A 69 -6.31 8.84 -20.78
C ASP A 69 -4.87 8.46 -20.48
N LYS A 70 -4.25 7.68 -21.38
CA LYS A 70 -2.85 7.24 -21.28
C LYS A 70 -1.83 8.39 -21.41
N GLU A 71 -2.22 9.52 -22.00
CA GLU A 71 -1.33 10.68 -22.20
C GLU A 71 -1.15 11.55 -20.95
N THR A 72 -2.05 11.43 -19.98
CA THR A 72 -1.95 12.23 -18.75
C THR A 72 -1.08 11.50 -17.74
N SER A 73 0.14 11.97 -17.54
CA SER A 73 1.02 11.35 -16.54
C SER A 73 0.47 11.61 -15.14
N VAL A 74 0.10 10.53 -14.45
CA VAL A 74 -0.41 10.56 -13.06
C VAL A 74 0.59 11.30 -12.15
N ASP A 75 1.89 11.11 -12.37
CA ASP A 75 2.97 11.76 -11.63
C ASP A 75 2.92 13.30 -11.72
N GLU A 76 2.53 13.85 -12.88
CA GLU A 76 2.42 15.30 -13.03
C GLU A 76 1.22 15.86 -12.27
N ILE A 77 0.10 15.15 -12.27
CA ILE A 77 -1.09 15.53 -11.51
C ILE A 77 -0.76 15.50 -10.02
N GLU A 78 -0.14 14.42 -9.53
CA GLU A 78 0.26 14.29 -8.13
C GLU A 78 1.22 15.40 -7.71
N LYS A 79 2.21 15.73 -8.51
CA LYS A 79 3.13 16.84 -8.24
C LYS A 79 2.39 18.18 -8.16
N ARG A 80 1.43 18.44 -9.06
CA ARG A 80 0.61 19.66 -9.03
C ARG A 80 -0.26 19.73 -7.77
N GLU A 81 -0.93 18.63 -7.41
CA GLU A 81 -1.73 18.55 -6.18
C GLU A 81 -0.86 18.76 -4.93
N TYR A 82 0.31 18.14 -4.86
CA TYR A 82 1.25 18.30 -3.75
C TYR A 82 1.73 19.76 -3.62
N VAL A 83 2.11 20.42 -4.73
CA VAL A 83 2.52 21.83 -4.72
C VAL A 83 1.37 22.72 -4.27
N LEU A 84 0.13 22.46 -4.74
CA LEU A 84 -1.04 23.21 -4.32
C LEU A 84 -1.33 23.03 -2.83
N LEU A 85 -1.25 21.79 -2.32
CA LEU A 85 -1.42 21.47 -0.91
C LEU A 85 -0.36 22.21 -0.05
N LYS A 86 0.91 22.17 -0.46
CA LYS A 86 2.00 22.91 0.21
C LYS A 86 1.74 24.42 0.27
N ARG A 87 1.29 25.01 -0.84
CA ARG A 87 0.95 26.45 -0.88
C ARG A 87 -0.21 26.80 0.04
N LYS A 88 -1.29 26.00 0.01
CA LYS A 88 -2.45 26.19 0.89
C LYS A 88 -2.08 26.05 2.36
N THR A 89 -1.26 25.06 2.70
CA THR A 89 -0.78 24.84 4.08
C THR A 89 0.05 26.04 4.56
N ALA A 90 1.01 26.51 3.76
CA ALA A 90 1.84 27.68 4.11
C ALA A 90 0.99 28.94 4.30
N LEU A 91 0.03 29.18 3.41
CA LEU A 91 -0.86 30.34 3.52
C LEU A 91 -1.81 30.22 4.73
N SER A 92 -2.30 29.02 5.03
CA SER A 92 -3.13 28.78 6.21
C SER A 92 -2.38 29.02 7.51
N TRP A 93 -1.07 28.68 7.58
CA TRP A 93 -0.21 29.05 8.70
C TRP A 93 -0.05 30.55 8.85
N LEU A 94 0.08 31.29 7.74
CA LEU A 94 0.12 32.75 7.77
C LEU A 94 -1.17 33.33 8.36
N PHE A 95 -2.34 32.85 7.91
CA PHE A 95 -3.62 33.24 8.47
C PHE A 95 -3.77 32.86 9.96
N SER A 96 -3.28 31.68 10.36
CA SER A 96 -3.32 31.25 11.77
C SER A 96 -2.50 32.16 12.67
N ILE A 97 -1.27 32.50 12.27
CA ILE A 97 -0.42 33.44 13.03
C ILE A 97 -1.09 34.81 13.10
N ALA A 98 -1.62 35.31 11.98
CA ALA A 98 -2.29 36.60 11.94
C ALA A 98 -3.52 36.64 12.87
N VAL A 99 -4.42 35.62 12.80
CA VAL A 99 -5.58 35.54 13.71
C VAL A 99 -5.13 35.46 15.16
N MET A 100 -4.11 34.64 15.46
CA MET A 100 -3.61 34.50 16.83
C MET A 100 -3.05 35.80 17.40
N CYS A 101 -2.26 36.53 16.61
CA CYS A 101 -1.74 37.85 17.01
C CYS A 101 -2.87 38.85 17.30
N VAL A 102 -3.95 38.81 16.51
CA VAL A 102 -5.13 39.66 16.69
C VAL A 102 -5.96 39.20 17.91
N SER A 103 -6.25 37.91 18.02
CA SER A 103 -7.08 37.37 19.11
C SER A 103 -6.41 37.46 20.49
N MET A 104 -5.07 37.28 20.55
CA MET A 104 -4.29 37.46 21.79
C MET A 104 -3.96 38.91 22.11
N ARG A 105 -4.42 39.86 21.29
CA ARG A 105 -4.15 41.28 21.42
C ARG A 105 -2.65 41.64 21.43
N TRP A 106 -1.82 40.84 20.78
CA TRP A 106 -0.41 41.24 20.53
C TRP A 106 -0.33 42.45 19.59
N ILE A 107 -1.34 42.57 18.72
CA ILE A 107 -1.59 43.75 17.90
C ILE A 107 -2.85 44.40 18.47
N ASP A 108 -2.68 45.53 19.16
CA ASP A 108 -3.81 46.27 19.69
C ASP A 108 -4.47 47.10 18.57
N LEU A 109 -5.70 46.73 18.21
CA LEU A 109 -6.52 47.42 17.21
C LEU A 109 -7.48 48.46 17.84
N GLY A 110 -7.31 48.77 19.13
CA GLY A 110 -8.04 49.78 19.86
C GLY A 110 -9.38 49.30 20.43
N SER A 111 -10.28 48.67 19.67
CA SER A 111 -11.54 48.20 20.18
C SER A 111 -11.73 46.69 19.99
N ARG A 112 -12.54 46.04 20.89
CA ARG A 112 -12.90 44.62 20.80
C ARG A 112 -13.64 44.31 19.50
N ASP A 113 -14.50 45.22 19.06
CA ASP A 113 -15.32 45.03 17.86
C ASP A 113 -14.46 45.00 16.60
N ILE A 114 -13.50 45.94 16.48
CA ILE A 114 -12.56 45.95 15.35
C ILE A 114 -11.70 44.69 15.36
N THR A 115 -11.21 44.27 16.52
CA THR A 115 -10.44 43.04 16.69
C THR A 115 -11.22 41.82 16.19
N ASN A 116 -12.47 41.67 16.60
CA ASN A 116 -13.33 40.56 16.18
C ASN A 116 -13.67 40.62 14.68
N GLN A 117 -13.94 41.81 14.12
CA GLN A 117 -14.22 41.96 12.67
C GLN A 117 -12.98 41.62 11.82
N VAL A 118 -11.78 42.03 12.23
CA VAL A 118 -10.55 41.66 11.54
C VAL A 118 -10.30 40.16 11.63
N ALA A 119 -10.49 39.53 12.80
CA ALA A 119 -10.38 38.10 12.97
C ALA A 119 -11.39 37.33 12.09
N LEU A 120 -12.64 37.83 11.99
CA LEU A 120 -13.67 37.27 11.10
C LEU A 120 -13.23 37.30 9.64
N LEU A 121 -12.70 38.44 9.15
CA LEU A 121 -12.25 38.55 7.75
C LEU A 121 -11.09 37.61 7.42
N ILE A 122 -10.13 37.50 8.34
CA ILE A 122 -8.99 36.56 8.18
C ILE A 122 -9.49 35.11 8.18
N ALA A 123 -10.38 34.74 9.11
CA ALA A 123 -10.95 33.41 9.20
C ALA A 123 -11.77 33.07 7.95
N LEU A 124 -12.59 34.02 7.46
CA LEU A 124 -13.36 33.84 6.24
C LEU A 124 -12.44 33.61 5.02
N ALA A 125 -11.37 34.40 4.87
CA ALA A 125 -10.40 34.22 3.79
C ALA A 125 -9.73 32.84 3.84
N ASN A 126 -9.34 32.39 5.05
CA ASN A 126 -8.78 31.04 5.23
C ASN A 126 -9.80 29.93 4.85
N MET A 127 -11.05 30.06 5.28
CA MET A 127 -12.12 29.09 4.97
C MET A 127 -12.42 29.02 3.46
N LEU A 128 -12.53 30.16 2.80
CA LEU A 128 -12.87 30.23 1.37
C LEU A 128 -11.74 29.77 0.45
N TYR A 129 -10.48 30.00 0.82
CA TYR A 129 -9.34 29.63 -0.02
C TYR A 129 -8.69 28.31 0.44
N CYS A 130 -8.21 28.23 1.67
CA CYS A 130 -7.50 27.05 2.18
C CYS A 130 -8.48 25.90 2.52
N GLY A 131 -9.60 26.23 3.14
CA GLY A 131 -10.63 25.30 3.61
C GLY A 131 -11.68 24.87 2.57
N ARG A 132 -11.74 25.52 1.40
CA ARG A 132 -12.78 25.31 0.39
C ARG A 132 -13.03 23.83 0.07
N GLN A 133 -11.95 23.07 -0.01
CA GLN A 133 -12.02 21.63 -0.33
C GLN A 133 -12.87 20.83 0.68
N PHE A 134 -12.81 21.17 1.98
CA PHE A 134 -13.56 20.50 3.03
C PHE A 134 -15.06 20.73 2.87
N TYR A 135 -15.46 21.96 2.60
CA TYR A 135 -16.88 22.33 2.42
C TYR A 135 -17.49 21.75 1.13
N VAL A 136 -16.73 21.82 0.01
CA VAL A 136 -17.20 21.26 -1.27
C VAL A 136 -17.30 19.74 -1.19
N SER A 137 -16.31 19.06 -0.60
CA SER A 137 -16.33 17.62 -0.41
C SER A 137 -17.50 17.21 0.51
N SER A 138 -17.66 17.90 1.65
CA SER A 138 -18.73 17.65 2.61
C SER A 138 -20.11 17.78 1.95
N PHE A 139 -20.35 18.86 1.22
CA PHE A 139 -21.64 19.09 0.56
C PHE A 139 -21.99 17.99 -0.44
N ARG A 140 -21.00 17.58 -1.26
CA ARG A 140 -21.19 16.48 -2.22
C ARG A 140 -21.51 15.16 -1.52
N GLN A 141 -20.77 14.83 -0.47
CA GLN A 141 -20.98 13.58 0.27
C GLN A 141 -22.36 13.53 0.96
N LEU A 142 -22.75 14.61 1.62
CA LEU A 142 -24.05 14.70 2.28
C LEU A 142 -25.22 14.56 1.29
N ARG A 143 -25.09 15.13 0.07
CA ARG A 143 -26.09 14.97 -0.98
C ARG A 143 -26.27 13.51 -1.43
N HIS A 144 -25.24 12.68 -1.27
CA HIS A 144 -25.27 11.24 -1.58
C HIS A 144 -25.54 10.37 -0.34
N GLY A 145 -25.94 10.97 0.80
CA GLY A 145 -26.25 10.24 2.03
C GLY A 145 -25.03 9.59 2.69
N SER A 146 -23.83 10.12 2.42
CA SER A 146 -22.58 9.65 3.02
C SER A 146 -21.87 10.78 3.77
N ALA A 147 -21.01 10.44 4.72
CA ALA A 147 -20.19 11.38 5.46
C ALA A 147 -18.73 10.87 5.48
N ASN A 148 -17.80 11.80 5.46
CA ASN A 148 -16.38 11.50 5.50
C ASN A 148 -15.65 12.43 6.50
N MET A 149 -14.32 12.35 6.55
CA MET A 149 -13.49 13.23 7.37
C MET A 149 -13.73 14.71 7.07
N ASP A 150 -13.87 15.07 5.78
CA ASP A 150 -14.08 16.47 5.38
C ASP A 150 -15.41 17.00 5.93
N THR A 151 -16.42 16.12 6.11
CA THR A 151 -17.70 16.48 6.72
C THR A 151 -17.52 16.89 8.18
N LEU A 152 -16.71 16.17 8.95
CA LEU A 152 -16.44 16.52 10.36
C LEU A 152 -15.66 17.83 10.46
N VAL A 153 -14.65 18.04 9.61
CA VAL A 153 -13.87 19.28 9.55
C VAL A 153 -14.75 20.46 9.14
N ALA A 154 -15.56 20.32 8.10
CA ALA A 154 -16.47 21.37 7.65
C ALA A 154 -17.52 21.73 8.71
N LEU A 155 -18.08 20.73 9.38
CA LEU A 155 -19.06 20.93 10.44
C LEU A 155 -18.43 21.65 11.64
N SER A 156 -17.29 21.17 12.12
CA SER A 156 -16.62 21.74 13.30
C SER A 156 -16.15 23.18 13.07
N THR A 157 -15.48 23.44 11.93
CA THR A 157 -15.00 24.79 11.58
C THR A 157 -16.16 25.73 11.25
N GLY A 158 -17.22 25.23 10.62
CA GLY A 158 -18.43 25.98 10.32
C GLY A 158 -19.17 26.39 11.60
N ILE A 159 -19.36 25.48 12.55
CA ILE A 159 -19.99 25.80 13.86
C ILE A 159 -19.16 26.82 14.61
N ALA A 160 -17.84 26.64 14.74
CA ALA A 160 -16.97 27.57 15.42
C ALA A 160 -16.99 28.97 14.77
N PHE A 161 -16.98 29.04 13.44
CA PHE A 161 -17.05 30.30 12.69
C PHE A 161 -18.40 30.99 12.84
N LEU A 162 -19.51 30.27 12.67
CA LEU A 162 -20.87 30.83 12.78
C LEU A 162 -21.15 31.32 14.20
N PHE A 163 -20.77 30.55 15.22
CA PHE A 163 -20.89 30.97 16.62
C PHE A 163 -20.07 32.21 16.93
N SER A 164 -18.83 32.29 16.43
CA SER A 164 -17.98 33.47 16.61
C SER A 164 -18.52 34.71 15.86
N THR A 165 -19.08 34.48 14.68
CA THR A 165 -19.74 35.55 13.91
C THR A 165 -20.97 36.08 14.66
N PHE A 166 -21.80 35.18 15.19
CA PHE A 166 -22.94 35.56 16.01
C PHE A 166 -22.49 36.37 17.24
N ASN A 167 -21.47 35.92 17.95
CA ASN A 167 -20.94 36.64 19.11
C ASN A 167 -20.36 38.01 18.74
N THR A 168 -19.75 38.16 17.55
CA THR A 168 -19.19 39.44 17.10
C THR A 168 -20.28 40.51 16.91
N PHE A 169 -21.45 40.14 16.39
CA PHE A 169 -22.50 41.13 16.08
C PHE A 169 -23.59 41.24 17.15
N TRP A 170 -23.91 40.15 17.87
CA TRP A 170 -25.00 40.07 18.84
C TRP A 170 -24.57 39.63 20.22
N GLY A 171 -23.27 39.39 20.44
CA GLY A 171 -22.76 38.85 21.69
C GLY A 171 -23.11 39.70 22.91
N ASP A 172 -22.89 41.01 22.85
CA ASP A 172 -23.22 41.91 23.95
C ASP A 172 -24.72 42.01 24.21
N ALA A 173 -25.53 42.05 23.17
CA ALA A 173 -26.99 42.16 23.35
C ALA A 173 -27.58 40.87 23.96
N VAL A 174 -27.05 39.70 23.62
CA VAL A 174 -27.62 38.41 24.08
C VAL A 174 -27.02 37.94 25.40
N TRP A 175 -25.71 38.09 25.60
CA TRP A 175 -25.00 37.52 26.74
C TRP A 175 -24.84 38.47 27.91
N ALA A 176 -24.70 39.79 27.68
CA ALA A 176 -24.55 40.77 28.75
C ALA A 176 -25.76 40.80 29.68
N SER A 177 -26.96 40.67 29.13
CA SER A 177 -28.19 40.59 29.93
C SER A 177 -28.27 39.34 30.83
N ARG A 178 -27.44 38.31 30.53
CA ARG A 178 -27.40 37.02 31.24
C ARG A 178 -26.18 36.87 32.13
N GLY A 179 -25.31 37.88 32.21
CA GLY A 179 -24.08 37.83 33.00
C GLY A 179 -23.02 36.83 32.48
N VAL A 180 -23.11 36.42 31.21
CA VAL A 180 -22.21 35.43 30.60
C VAL A 180 -21.09 36.14 29.87
N VAL A 181 -19.84 35.81 30.20
CA VAL A 181 -18.66 36.27 29.45
C VAL A 181 -18.56 35.46 28.17
N TRP A 182 -18.58 36.13 27.06
CA TRP A 182 -18.48 35.48 25.74
C TRP A 182 -17.13 35.79 25.05
N HIS A 183 -16.70 34.86 24.21
CA HIS A 183 -15.48 34.92 23.42
C HIS A 183 -15.76 34.56 21.96
N THR A 184 -14.89 34.98 21.07
CA THR A 184 -14.86 34.51 19.68
C THR A 184 -13.81 33.41 19.54
N TYR A 185 -14.05 32.45 18.62
CA TYR A 185 -13.23 31.27 18.38
C TYR A 185 -12.83 31.18 16.90
N PHE A 186 -12.54 32.34 16.27
CA PHE A 186 -12.06 32.39 14.89
C PHE A 186 -10.70 31.72 14.75
N ASP A 187 -9.85 31.87 15.78
CA ASP A 187 -8.56 31.20 15.91
C ASP A 187 -8.72 29.68 15.87
N ALA A 188 -9.67 29.12 16.59
CA ALA A 188 -9.95 27.68 16.58
C ALA A 188 -10.35 27.20 15.17
N SER A 189 -11.25 27.91 14.47
CA SER A 189 -11.65 27.57 13.11
C SER A 189 -10.49 27.56 12.14
N VAL A 190 -9.61 28.58 12.20
CA VAL A 190 -8.42 28.69 11.33
C VAL A 190 -7.39 27.63 11.68
N MET A 191 -7.13 27.41 12.98
CA MET A 191 -6.16 26.41 13.46
C MET A 191 -6.56 24.99 13.10
N ILE A 192 -7.84 24.63 13.17
CA ILE A 192 -8.33 23.32 12.74
C ILE A 192 -7.98 23.09 11.26
N ILE A 193 -8.31 24.04 10.37
CA ILE A 193 -7.98 23.93 8.94
C ILE A 193 -6.47 23.79 8.74
N THR A 194 -5.68 24.60 9.45
CA THR A 194 -4.21 24.61 9.34
C THR A 194 -3.59 23.28 9.77
N PHE A 195 -3.99 22.74 10.93
CA PHE A 195 -3.47 21.44 11.39
C PHE A 195 -3.92 20.28 10.51
N VAL A 196 -5.16 20.29 10.01
CA VAL A 196 -5.64 19.27 9.08
C VAL A 196 -4.86 19.30 7.76
N LEU A 197 -4.61 20.49 7.21
CA LEU A 197 -3.78 20.63 6.00
C LEU A 197 -2.33 20.21 6.26
N THR A 198 -1.78 20.56 7.42
CA THR A 198 -0.42 20.14 7.82
C THR A 198 -0.34 18.63 7.96
N GLY A 199 -1.32 18.01 8.62
CA GLY A 199 -1.42 16.54 8.72
C GLY A 199 -1.44 15.88 7.35
N ARG A 200 -2.26 16.37 6.41
CA ARG A 200 -2.32 15.88 5.02
C ARG A 200 -0.99 16.06 4.28
N LEU A 201 -0.32 17.21 4.45
CA LEU A 201 0.97 17.44 3.80
C LEU A 201 2.05 16.48 4.31
N LEU A 202 2.09 16.23 5.62
CA LEU A 202 3.02 15.27 6.22
C LEU A 202 2.71 13.83 5.79
N GLU A 203 1.41 13.49 5.70
CA GLU A 203 0.93 12.22 5.19
C GLU A 203 1.37 11.97 3.75
N GLU A 204 1.18 12.94 2.84
CA GLU A 204 1.62 12.83 1.44
C GLU A 204 3.13 12.67 1.33
N LYS A 205 3.90 13.46 2.07
CA LYS A 205 5.36 13.34 2.11
C LYS A 205 5.83 11.96 2.61
N ALA A 206 5.11 11.39 3.56
CA ALA A 206 5.44 10.07 4.11
C ALA A 206 5.04 8.94 3.16
N LYS A 207 3.93 9.07 2.42
CA LYS A 207 3.53 8.12 1.36
C LYS A 207 4.57 8.07 0.24
N ASP A 208 5.14 9.18 -0.17
CA ASP A 208 6.23 9.22 -1.15
C ASP A 208 7.41 8.32 -0.75
N GLY A 209 7.72 8.29 0.54
CA GLY A 209 8.70 7.36 1.10
C GLY A 209 8.31 5.88 0.90
N THR A 210 7.03 5.51 1.03
CA THR A 210 6.60 4.11 0.94
C THR A 210 6.59 3.56 -0.50
N ALA A 211 6.36 4.41 -1.50
CA ALA A 211 6.36 4.04 -2.93
C ALA A 211 7.77 3.97 -3.55
N SER A 212 8.84 4.28 -2.80
CA SER A 212 10.21 4.34 -3.33
C SER A 212 10.72 3.03 -3.93
N SER A 213 10.30 1.88 -3.40
CA SER A 213 10.72 0.55 -3.88
C SER A 213 10.25 0.27 -5.30
N ILE A 214 9.00 0.62 -5.64
CA ILE A 214 8.48 0.49 -7.01
C ILE A 214 9.17 1.48 -7.93
N ARG A 215 9.35 2.74 -7.49
CA ARG A 215 10.08 3.74 -8.29
C ARG A 215 11.51 3.30 -8.59
N GLN A 216 12.17 2.63 -7.66
CA GLN A 216 13.48 2.01 -7.93
C GLN A 216 13.39 0.95 -9.02
N MET A 217 12.40 0.06 -8.98
CA MET A 217 12.19 -0.96 -10.02
C MET A 217 11.84 -0.33 -11.37
N MET A 218 10.93 0.65 -11.41
CA MET A 218 10.61 1.40 -12.64
C MET A 218 11.83 2.14 -13.21
N GLY A 219 12.72 2.62 -12.33
CA GLY A 219 14.00 3.23 -12.73
C GLY A 219 15.01 2.25 -13.31
N MET A 220 14.77 0.93 -13.28
CA MET A 220 15.67 -0.07 -13.90
C MET A 220 15.53 -0.11 -15.43
N ALA A 221 14.38 0.21 -16.00
CA ALA A 221 14.24 0.33 -17.44
C ALA A 221 14.95 1.60 -17.95
N PRO A 222 15.78 1.53 -19.01
CA PRO A 222 16.36 2.71 -19.63
C PRO A 222 15.29 3.49 -20.39
N LYS A 223 15.58 4.75 -20.71
CA LYS A 223 14.67 5.59 -21.53
C LYS A 223 14.91 5.42 -23.01
N THR A 224 16.13 5.07 -23.38
CA THR A 224 16.62 4.94 -24.76
C THR A 224 17.38 3.62 -24.90
N ALA A 225 17.54 3.16 -26.13
CA ALA A 225 18.33 1.99 -26.49
C ALA A 225 19.08 2.21 -27.80
N HIS A 226 20.14 1.45 -28.01
CA HIS A 226 20.94 1.51 -29.22
C HIS A 226 20.47 0.42 -30.22
N ILE A 227 19.77 0.84 -31.28
CA ILE A 227 19.38 -0.06 -32.39
C ILE A 227 20.51 -0.17 -33.41
N VAL A 228 20.72 -1.38 -33.94
CA VAL A 228 21.72 -1.67 -34.92
C VAL A 228 21.04 -1.91 -36.27
N ASP A 229 21.26 -0.99 -37.22
CA ASP A 229 20.80 -1.13 -38.60
C ASP A 229 22.02 -1.20 -39.54
N GLY A 230 22.38 -2.42 -39.96
CA GLY A 230 23.61 -2.69 -40.68
C GLY A 230 24.85 -2.30 -39.88
N ASP A 231 25.61 -1.32 -40.35
CA ASP A 231 26.84 -0.79 -39.70
C ASP A 231 26.55 0.45 -38.82
N LYS A 232 25.32 0.97 -38.85
CA LYS A 232 24.94 2.15 -38.04
C LYS A 232 24.34 1.74 -36.73
N ILE A 233 24.66 2.49 -35.67
CA ILE A 233 24.08 2.38 -34.35
C ILE A 233 23.41 3.71 -34.05
N GLU A 234 22.11 3.69 -33.82
CA GLU A 234 21.33 4.88 -33.52
C GLU A 234 20.68 4.75 -32.13
N GLU A 235 20.69 5.83 -31.36
CA GLU A 235 19.98 5.89 -30.08
C GLU A 235 18.53 6.25 -30.35
N VAL A 236 17.61 5.38 -29.93
CA VAL A 236 16.16 5.53 -30.11
C VAL A 236 15.42 5.45 -28.77
N PRO A 237 14.24 6.08 -28.66
CA PRO A 237 13.39 5.90 -27.48
C PRO A 237 12.99 4.42 -27.31
N LEU A 238 12.93 3.94 -26.05
CA LEU A 238 12.53 2.55 -25.74
C LEU A 238 11.16 2.18 -26.34
N SER A 239 10.24 3.15 -26.43
CA SER A 239 8.89 2.95 -26.98
C SER A 239 8.83 2.62 -28.47
N THR A 240 9.92 2.81 -29.21
CA THR A 240 9.99 2.56 -30.67
C THR A 240 10.54 1.19 -31.01
N ILE A 241 11.01 0.43 -30.01
CA ILE A 241 11.62 -0.90 -30.23
C ILE A 241 10.53 -1.93 -30.48
N GLU A 242 10.73 -2.74 -31.54
CA GLU A 242 9.85 -3.81 -31.94
C GLU A 242 10.50 -5.19 -31.73
N VAL A 243 9.65 -6.24 -31.72
CA VAL A 243 10.12 -7.61 -31.63
C VAL A 243 10.90 -7.97 -32.89
N GLY A 244 12.15 -8.44 -32.71
CA GLY A 244 13.05 -8.79 -33.79
C GLY A 244 14.19 -7.80 -34.02
N ASP A 245 14.09 -6.58 -33.48
CA ASP A 245 15.13 -5.56 -33.55
C ASP A 245 16.44 -6.05 -32.95
N ILE A 246 17.54 -5.60 -33.54
CA ILE A 246 18.89 -5.89 -33.04
C ILE A 246 19.35 -4.69 -32.24
N LEU A 247 19.69 -4.93 -30.97
CA LEU A 247 20.12 -3.91 -30.04
C LEU A 247 21.52 -4.18 -29.55
N GLU A 248 22.35 -3.13 -29.44
CA GLU A 248 23.68 -3.19 -28.82
C GLU A 248 23.58 -2.70 -27.36
N VAL A 249 24.13 -3.48 -26.42
CA VAL A 249 24.20 -3.13 -25.00
C VAL A 249 25.66 -3.11 -24.57
N ARG A 250 26.07 -2.00 -23.95
CA ARG A 250 27.44 -1.74 -23.52
C ARG A 250 27.62 -1.93 -22.03
N PRO A 251 28.86 -2.15 -21.54
CA PRO A 251 29.11 -2.26 -20.11
C PRO A 251 28.57 -1.05 -19.34
N GLY A 252 27.85 -1.33 -18.27
CA GLY A 252 27.20 -0.30 -17.42
C GLY A 252 25.86 0.24 -17.93
N GLU A 253 25.46 -0.07 -19.17
CA GLU A 253 24.13 0.26 -19.69
C GLU A 253 23.10 -0.77 -19.24
N LYS A 254 21.84 -0.37 -19.10
CA LYS A 254 20.76 -1.30 -18.78
C LYS A 254 20.26 -1.98 -20.03
N VAL A 255 20.03 -3.29 -19.94
CA VAL A 255 19.38 -4.06 -21.01
C VAL A 255 17.97 -3.48 -21.22
N PRO A 256 17.62 -3.06 -22.46
CA PRO A 256 16.38 -2.32 -22.69
C PRO A 256 15.11 -3.19 -22.70
N VAL A 257 15.21 -4.40 -23.26
CA VAL A 257 14.08 -5.33 -23.44
C VAL A 257 14.54 -6.77 -23.21
N ASP A 258 13.61 -7.72 -23.10
CA ASP A 258 14.00 -9.13 -23.01
C ASP A 258 14.40 -9.66 -24.41
N GLY A 259 15.47 -10.44 -24.47
CA GLY A 259 15.95 -10.92 -25.74
C GLY A 259 16.93 -12.06 -25.67
N GLU A 260 17.53 -12.35 -26.83
CA GLU A 260 18.49 -13.41 -27.03
C GLU A 260 19.80 -12.83 -27.60
N VAL A 261 20.90 -13.16 -26.95
CA VAL A 261 22.25 -12.73 -27.40
C VAL A 261 22.57 -13.35 -28.74
N ILE A 262 22.87 -12.54 -29.72
CA ILE A 262 23.31 -12.98 -31.07
C ILE A 262 24.81 -12.88 -31.24
N TRP A 263 25.47 -11.99 -30.49
CA TRP A 263 26.91 -11.78 -30.49
C TRP A 263 27.35 -11.16 -29.16
N ALA A 264 28.49 -11.58 -28.65
CA ALA A 264 29.07 -11.02 -27.42
C ALA A 264 30.60 -10.92 -27.57
N GLU A 265 31.17 -9.91 -26.89
CA GLU A 265 32.61 -9.68 -26.85
C GLU A 265 33.02 -9.10 -25.49
N SER A 266 34.05 -9.64 -24.88
CA SER A 266 34.64 -9.13 -23.64
C SER A 266 36.15 -9.06 -23.76
N PHE A 267 36.78 -8.22 -22.95
CA PHE A 267 38.25 -8.11 -22.89
C PHE A 267 38.93 -9.41 -22.43
N MET A 268 38.23 -10.26 -21.65
CA MET A 268 38.77 -11.54 -21.16
C MET A 268 38.38 -12.74 -22.01
N THR A 269 37.28 -12.70 -22.75
CA THR A 269 36.75 -13.80 -23.56
C THR A 269 36.15 -13.28 -24.83
N ALA A 270 36.57 -13.85 -25.96
CA ALA A 270 36.17 -13.38 -27.29
C ALA A 270 34.67 -13.58 -27.59
N ASP A 271 33.98 -14.52 -26.89
CA ASP A 271 32.61 -14.96 -27.21
C ASP A 271 31.59 -14.84 -26.08
N ALA A 272 31.89 -14.11 -24.99
CA ALA A 272 30.99 -13.99 -23.85
C ALA A 272 31.00 -12.59 -23.25
N ALA A 273 29.86 -12.19 -22.68
CA ALA A 273 29.73 -11.03 -21.81
C ALA A 273 29.22 -11.49 -20.43
N TYR A 274 29.51 -10.73 -19.37
CA TYR A 274 29.06 -11.02 -18.02
C TYR A 274 28.02 -9.98 -17.61
N VAL A 275 26.80 -10.43 -17.26
CA VAL A 275 25.67 -9.60 -16.97
C VAL A 275 25.27 -9.78 -15.50
N ASP A 276 25.20 -8.68 -14.78
CA ASP A 276 24.63 -8.64 -13.42
C ASP A 276 23.11 -8.71 -13.50
N GLU A 277 22.56 -9.85 -13.09
CA GLU A 277 21.13 -10.13 -13.03
C GLU A 277 20.60 -10.10 -11.58
N SER A 278 21.45 -9.72 -10.60
CA SER A 278 21.14 -9.80 -9.16
C SER A 278 19.86 -9.08 -8.76
N MET A 279 19.55 -7.99 -9.45
CA MET A 279 18.32 -7.22 -9.18
C MET A 279 17.02 -7.95 -9.58
N ILE A 280 17.11 -8.92 -10.50
CA ILE A 280 15.96 -9.72 -10.97
C ILE A 280 16.01 -11.12 -10.39
N THR A 281 17.16 -11.80 -10.49
CA THR A 281 17.31 -13.21 -10.09
C THR A 281 17.78 -13.41 -8.66
N GLY A 282 18.38 -12.39 -8.04
CA GLY A 282 18.96 -12.46 -6.70
C GLY A 282 20.37 -13.09 -6.65
N GLU A 283 20.84 -13.61 -7.75
CA GLU A 283 22.18 -14.23 -7.82
C GLU A 283 23.25 -13.15 -7.81
N PRO A 284 24.15 -13.09 -6.80
CA PRO A 284 25.15 -12.03 -6.71
C PRO A 284 26.28 -12.15 -7.73
N THR A 285 26.42 -13.33 -8.36
CA THR A 285 27.46 -13.59 -9.35
C THR A 285 26.98 -13.24 -10.73
N PRO A 286 27.70 -12.38 -11.50
CA PRO A 286 27.34 -12.06 -12.86
C PRO A 286 27.23 -13.31 -13.74
N ALA A 287 26.14 -13.42 -14.48
CA ALA A 287 25.88 -14.55 -15.37
C ALA A 287 26.64 -14.43 -16.68
N GLU A 288 27.34 -15.51 -17.10
CA GLU A 288 27.98 -15.57 -18.42
C GLU A 288 26.91 -15.65 -19.51
N LYS A 289 26.99 -14.74 -20.51
CA LYS A 289 26.07 -14.68 -21.66
C LYS A 289 26.84 -14.88 -22.95
N LYS A 290 26.53 -15.98 -23.60
CA LYS A 290 27.05 -16.38 -24.92
C LYS A 290 25.97 -16.26 -25.98
N LYS A 291 26.32 -16.41 -27.25
CA LYS A 291 25.35 -16.51 -28.34
C LYS A 291 24.25 -17.55 -28.00
N GLY A 292 23.00 -17.18 -28.13
CA GLY A 292 21.84 -18.00 -27.77
C GLY A 292 21.39 -17.87 -26.30
N SER A 293 22.14 -17.16 -25.43
CA SER A 293 21.74 -16.92 -24.05
C SER A 293 20.60 -15.90 -23.97
N LYS A 294 19.65 -16.14 -23.08
CA LYS A 294 18.56 -15.17 -22.75
C LYS A 294 19.13 -14.05 -21.89
N VAL A 295 18.67 -12.82 -22.14
CA VAL A 295 18.94 -11.64 -21.32
C VAL A 295 17.62 -10.96 -20.96
N LEU A 296 17.55 -10.36 -19.77
CA LEU A 296 16.34 -9.76 -19.22
C LEU A 296 16.47 -8.24 -19.15
N ALA A 297 15.38 -7.54 -19.41
CA ALA A 297 15.29 -6.08 -19.29
C ALA A 297 15.68 -5.60 -17.89
N GLY A 298 16.43 -4.51 -17.81
CA GLY A 298 16.85 -3.92 -16.53
C GLY A 298 18.13 -4.50 -15.92
N THR A 299 18.67 -5.61 -16.46
CA THR A 299 19.97 -6.17 -16.05
C THR A 299 21.12 -5.33 -16.62
N ILE A 300 22.34 -5.45 -16.08
CA ILE A 300 23.46 -4.56 -16.43
C ILE A 300 24.69 -5.42 -16.79
N PRO A 301 25.24 -5.31 -18.02
CA PRO A 301 26.53 -5.90 -18.31
C PRO A 301 27.62 -5.30 -17.44
N SER A 302 28.23 -6.13 -16.60
CA SER A 302 29.40 -5.76 -15.79
C SER A 302 30.69 -5.78 -16.58
N GLN A 303 30.78 -6.72 -17.55
CA GLN A 303 31.96 -6.87 -18.45
C GLN A 303 31.51 -7.33 -19.83
N GLY A 304 32.13 -6.74 -20.85
CA GLY A 304 31.83 -7.05 -22.24
C GLY A 304 30.58 -6.32 -22.75
N LYS A 305 30.51 -6.22 -24.08
CA LYS A 305 29.35 -5.72 -24.82
C LYS A 305 28.73 -6.87 -25.60
N PHE A 306 27.45 -6.77 -25.87
CA PHE A 306 26.76 -7.78 -26.66
C PHE A 306 25.70 -7.15 -27.58
N ARG A 307 25.38 -7.84 -28.66
CA ARG A 307 24.21 -7.57 -29.48
C ARG A 307 23.15 -8.62 -29.19
N MET A 308 21.93 -8.16 -29.03
CA MET A 308 20.79 -9.02 -28.74
C MET A 308 19.68 -8.80 -29.76
N ARG A 309 18.87 -9.81 -29.96
CA ARG A 309 17.61 -9.69 -30.70
C ARG A 309 16.46 -9.56 -29.70
N ALA A 310 15.66 -8.51 -29.82
CA ALA A 310 14.47 -8.29 -28.99
C ALA A 310 13.45 -9.43 -29.20
N ARG A 311 12.99 -10.02 -28.11
CA ARG A 311 11.99 -11.10 -28.09
C ARG A 311 10.69 -10.68 -27.43
N GLN A 312 10.76 -9.92 -26.32
CA GLN A 312 9.62 -9.35 -25.63
C GLN A 312 9.91 -7.87 -25.38
N VAL A 313 8.94 -7.01 -25.70
CA VAL A 313 9.09 -5.55 -25.64
C VAL A 313 7.96 -4.91 -24.84
N GLY A 314 8.20 -3.73 -24.29
CA GLY A 314 7.17 -2.95 -23.58
C GLY A 314 6.59 -3.66 -22.37
N GLU A 315 5.26 -3.86 -22.37
CA GLU A 315 4.53 -4.47 -21.25
C GLU A 315 4.76 -5.99 -21.11
N ASP A 316 5.29 -6.65 -22.14
CA ASP A 316 5.51 -8.10 -22.16
C ASP A 316 6.88 -8.51 -21.59
N THR A 317 7.73 -7.57 -21.21
CA THR A 317 9.02 -7.88 -20.58
C THR A 317 8.83 -8.42 -19.15
N ALA A 318 9.76 -9.30 -18.72
CA ALA A 318 9.77 -9.85 -17.36
C ALA A 318 9.76 -8.74 -16.29
N LEU A 319 10.56 -7.69 -16.49
CA LEU A 319 10.58 -6.54 -15.58
C LEU A 319 9.23 -5.83 -15.53
N ALA A 320 8.56 -5.62 -16.67
CA ALA A 320 7.23 -5.00 -16.70
C ALA A 320 6.18 -5.85 -15.98
N HIS A 321 6.23 -7.18 -16.14
CA HIS A 321 5.38 -8.12 -15.41
C HIS A 321 5.60 -8.06 -13.89
N ILE A 322 6.86 -8.01 -13.43
CA ILE A 322 7.20 -7.85 -12.00
C ILE A 322 6.63 -6.55 -11.46
N ILE A 323 6.87 -5.43 -12.14
CA ILE A 323 6.35 -4.11 -11.75
C ILE A 323 4.82 -4.15 -11.64
N LYS A 324 4.14 -4.72 -12.65
CA LYS A 324 2.69 -4.85 -12.69
C LYS A 324 2.16 -5.68 -11.52
N MET A 325 2.77 -6.84 -11.23
CA MET A 325 2.38 -7.69 -10.08
C MET A 325 2.52 -6.93 -8.76
N VAL A 326 3.60 -6.19 -8.56
CA VAL A 326 3.80 -5.40 -7.34
C VAL A 326 2.78 -4.27 -7.23
N GLN A 327 2.43 -3.61 -8.34
CA GLN A 327 1.39 -2.58 -8.38
C GLN A 327 0.00 -3.16 -8.08
N GLU A 328 -0.35 -4.31 -8.65
CA GLU A 328 -1.62 -5.00 -8.37
C GLU A 328 -1.70 -5.45 -6.91
N ALA A 329 -0.61 -5.99 -6.36
CA ALA A 329 -0.53 -6.38 -4.96
C ALA A 329 -0.76 -5.18 -4.02
N GLN A 330 -0.12 -4.04 -4.30
CA GLN A 330 -0.32 -2.82 -3.52
C GLN A 330 -1.71 -2.20 -3.71
N GLY A 331 -2.33 -2.41 -4.87
CA GLY A 331 -3.71 -2.01 -5.15
C GLY A 331 -4.76 -2.89 -4.46
N SER A 332 -4.40 -4.10 -4.04
CA SER A 332 -5.32 -5.05 -3.41
C SER A 332 -5.58 -4.72 -1.94
N LYS A 333 -6.73 -5.19 -1.41
CA LYS A 333 -7.11 -4.98 -0.01
C LYS A 333 -6.98 -6.26 0.80
N ALA A 334 -6.25 -6.18 1.91
CA ALA A 334 -6.22 -7.26 2.90
C ALA A 334 -7.59 -7.43 3.59
N PRO A 335 -7.92 -8.65 4.05
CA PRO A 335 -9.14 -8.90 4.83
C PRO A 335 -9.29 -7.98 6.05
N VAL A 336 -8.21 -7.71 6.78
CA VAL A 336 -8.22 -6.78 7.92
C VAL A 336 -8.61 -5.36 7.50
N GLN A 337 -8.19 -4.89 6.34
CA GLN A 337 -8.54 -3.55 5.84
C GLN A 337 -10.04 -3.42 5.57
N ARG A 338 -10.70 -4.45 5.06
CA ARG A 338 -12.16 -4.45 4.84
C ARG A 338 -12.94 -4.28 6.14
N ILE A 339 -12.44 -4.86 7.25
CA ILE A 339 -13.04 -4.69 8.59
C ILE A 339 -12.89 -3.25 9.05
N VAL A 340 -11.69 -2.67 8.89
CA VAL A 340 -11.39 -1.28 9.26
C VAL A 340 -12.23 -0.29 8.46
N ASP A 341 -12.39 -0.50 7.15
CA ASP A 341 -13.21 0.35 6.29
C ASP A 341 -14.69 0.33 6.72
N LYS A 342 -15.23 -0.85 7.06
CA LYS A 342 -16.60 -0.96 7.60
C LYS A 342 -16.73 -0.25 8.94
N ALA A 343 -15.76 -0.40 9.83
CA ALA A 343 -15.75 0.31 11.12
C ALA A 343 -15.74 1.83 10.92
N ALA A 344 -14.97 2.35 9.95
CA ALA A 344 -14.91 3.77 9.66
C ALA A 344 -16.26 4.36 9.19
N LEU A 345 -17.04 3.61 8.42
CA LEU A 345 -18.37 4.05 7.98
C LEU A 345 -19.38 4.22 9.12
N VAL A 346 -19.27 3.39 10.16
CA VAL A 346 -20.13 3.48 11.35
C VAL A 346 -19.61 4.52 12.33
N PHE A 347 -18.32 4.72 12.38
CA PHE A 347 -17.65 5.59 13.34
C PHE A 347 -18.08 7.06 13.23
N VAL A 348 -18.17 7.61 12.01
CA VAL A 348 -18.52 9.03 11.78
C VAL A 348 -19.92 9.37 12.30
N PRO A 349 -21.00 8.62 12.00
CA PRO A 349 -22.31 8.85 12.61
C PRO A 349 -22.32 8.73 14.14
N VAL A 350 -21.62 7.73 14.69
CA VAL A 350 -21.52 7.54 16.15
C VAL A 350 -20.88 8.74 16.83
N VAL A 351 -19.80 9.25 16.27
CA VAL A 351 -19.12 10.45 16.78
C VAL A 351 -20.02 11.68 16.72
N ALA A 352 -20.76 11.86 15.63
CA ALA A 352 -21.73 12.96 15.52
C ALA A 352 -22.79 12.87 16.62
N CYS A 353 -23.27 11.68 16.95
CA CYS A 353 -24.17 11.45 18.10
C CYS A 353 -23.49 11.77 19.44
N ILE A 354 -22.23 11.34 19.64
CA ILE A 354 -21.47 11.66 20.87
C ILE A 354 -21.30 13.17 21.02
N ALA A 355 -20.97 13.88 19.96
CA ALA A 355 -20.82 15.33 19.97
C ALA A 355 -22.15 16.02 20.33
N LEU A 356 -23.28 15.54 19.77
CA LEU A 356 -24.61 16.04 20.11
C LEU A 356 -24.96 15.78 21.60
N VAL A 357 -24.68 14.57 22.07
CA VAL A 357 -24.91 14.22 23.49
C VAL A 357 -24.04 15.09 24.41
N THR A 358 -22.75 15.29 24.04
CA THR A 358 -21.87 16.18 24.78
C THR A 358 -22.41 17.60 24.84
N PHE A 359 -22.88 18.14 23.72
CA PHE A 359 -23.51 19.45 23.65
C PHE A 359 -24.74 19.53 24.61
N LEU A 360 -25.62 18.54 24.51
CA LEU A 360 -26.86 18.52 25.33
C LEU A 360 -26.55 18.39 26.83
N LEU A 361 -25.59 17.55 27.21
CA LEU A 361 -25.20 17.38 28.61
C LEU A 361 -24.65 18.68 29.20
N TRP A 362 -23.74 19.36 28.50
CA TRP A 362 -23.22 20.64 28.96
C TRP A 362 -24.30 21.71 29.05
N TRP A 363 -25.23 21.76 28.07
CA TRP A 363 -26.32 22.73 28.07
C TRP A 363 -27.34 22.46 29.16
N LEU A 364 -27.73 21.20 29.39
CA LEU A 364 -28.72 20.83 30.41
C LEU A 364 -28.18 20.99 31.84
N ILE A 365 -26.90 20.63 32.08
CA ILE A 365 -26.30 20.72 33.42
C ILE A 365 -25.89 22.15 33.76
N GLY A 366 -25.26 22.86 32.85
CA GLY A 366 -24.73 24.20 33.06
C GLY A 366 -25.66 25.34 32.64
N GLY A 367 -26.81 25.02 32.05
CA GLY A 367 -27.79 26.01 31.58
C GLY A 367 -27.25 26.90 30.46
N ASN A 368 -27.89 28.06 30.29
CA ASN A 368 -27.52 28.99 29.23
C ASN A 368 -26.13 29.61 29.41
N SER A 369 -25.59 29.64 30.62
CA SER A 369 -24.22 30.14 30.89
C SER A 369 -23.14 29.22 30.34
N ALA A 370 -23.41 27.91 30.26
CA ALA A 370 -22.48 26.92 29.73
C ALA A 370 -22.59 26.71 28.20
N LEU A 371 -23.45 27.46 27.50
CA LEU A 371 -23.66 27.27 26.06
C LEU A 371 -22.37 27.44 25.22
N PRO A 372 -21.50 28.44 25.48
CA PRO A 372 -20.21 28.52 24.80
C PRO A 372 -19.35 27.27 25.01
N GLN A 373 -19.30 26.75 26.24
CA GLN A 373 -18.58 25.53 26.59
C GLN A 373 -19.17 24.30 25.92
N ALA A 374 -20.51 24.19 25.89
CA ALA A 374 -21.23 23.08 25.23
C ALA A 374 -20.87 23.00 23.72
N ILE A 375 -20.87 24.15 23.04
CA ILE A 375 -20.49 24.24 21.61
C ILE A 375 -19.03 23.82 21.41
N MET A 376 -18.12 24.37 22.21
CA MET A 376 -16.69 24.11 22.04
C MET A 376 -16.30 22.68 22.39
N SER A 377 -16.94 22.06 23.39
CA SER A 377 -16.76 20.65 23.71
C SER A 377 -17.26 19.76 22.59
N ALA A 378 -18.42 20.05 22.01
CA ALA A 378 -18.94 19.29 20.87
C ALA A 378 -18.03 19.44 19.63
N VAL A 379 -17.54 20.65 19.35
CA VAL A 379 -16.58 20.90 18.27
C VAL A 379 -15.28 20.14 18.52
N ALA A 380 -14.74 20.15 19.75
CA ALA A 380 -13.54 19.41 20.10
C ALA A 380 -13.72 17.88 19.89
N VAL A 381 -14.87 17.31 20.28
CA VAL A 381 -15.22 15.92 20.03
C VAL A 381 -15.26 15.61 18.52
N LEU A 382 -15.90 16.46 17.71
CA LEU A 382 -15.98 16.27 16.27
C LEU A 382 -14.58 16.27 15.60
N VAL A 383 -13.70 17.13 16.07
CA VAL A 383 -12.34 17.26 15.52
C VAL A 383 -11.46 16.08 15.90
N ILE A 384 -11.40 15.74 17.22
CA ILE A 384 -10.48 14.70 17.72
C ILE A 384 -10.85 13.32 17.20
N ALA A 385 -12.11 13.09 16.94
CA ALA A 385 -12.62 11.79 16.50
C ALA A 385 -12.43 11.51 15.00
N CYS A 386 -11.64 12.31 14.28
CA CYS A 386 -11.34 12.00 12.88
C CYS A 386 -10.58 10.65 12.76
N PRO A 387 -11.08 9.66 12.00
CA PRO A 387 -10.44 8.36 11.85
C PRO A 387 -9.29 8.37 10.83
N CYS A 388 -8.54 9.47 10.72
CA CYS A 388 -7.50 9.67 9.70
C CYS A 388 -6.40 8.61 9.78
N ALA A 389 -5.85 8.39 10.97
CA ALA A 389 -4.81 7.41 11.23
C ALA A 389 -5.27 5.97 10.95
N MET A 390 -6.53 5.65 11.26
CA MET A 390 -7.12 4.33 11.05
C MET A 390 -7.14 3.94 9.57
N GLY A 391 -7.48 4.89 8.69
CA GLY A 391 -7.52 4.68 7.24
C GLY A 391 -6.15 4.42 6.62
N LEU A 392 -5.06 4.84 7.29
CA LEU A 392 -3.69 4.67 6.82
C LEU A 392 -2.98 3.46 7.45
N ALA A 393 -3.45 2.99 8.60
CA ALA A 393 -2.79 1.99 9.44
C ALA A 393 -2.44 0.70 8.67
N THR A 394 -3.39 0.16 7.93
CA THR A 394 -3.21 -1.07 7.15
C THR A 394 -2.47 -0.83 5.83
N PRO A 395 -2.91 0.13 4.98
CA PRO A 395 -2.32 0.27 3.66
C PRO A 395 -0.85 0.68 3.66
N THR A 396 -0.43 1.56 4.58
CA THR A 396 0.98 2.00 4.64
C THR A 396 1.92 0.85 5.04
N ALA A 397 1.51 0.02 6.01
CA ALA A 397 2.28 -1.15 6.40
C ALA A 397 2.37 -2.18 5.27
N LEU A 398 1.25 -2.43 4.55
CA LEU A 398 1.22 -3.32 3.39
C LEU A 398 2.12 -2.85 2.26
N MET A 399 2.06 -1.55 1.90
CA MET A 399 2.92 -0.99 0.86
C MET A 399 4.40 -1.18 1.18
N VAL A 400 4.81 -0.90 2.42
CA VAL A 400 6.19 -1.08 2.86
C VAL A 400 6.56 -2.57 2.85
N GLY A 401 5.67 -3.45 3.35
CA GLY A 401 5.90 -4.89 3.40
C GLY A 401 6.04 -5.52 2.02
N ILE A 402 5.09 -5.25 1.10
CA ILE A 402 5.12 -5.74 -0.28
C ILE A 402 6.34 -5.18 -1.02
N GLY A 403 6.65 -3.88 -0.84
CA GLY A 403 7.82 -3.27 -1.44
C GLY A 403 9.14 -3.88 -0.95
N LYS A 404 9.23 -4.22 0.34
CA LYS A 404 10.39 -4.91 0.91
C LYS A 404 10.50 -6.37 0.45
N ALA A 405 9.35 -7.08 0.30
CA ALA A 405 9.31 -8.40 -0.29
C ALA A 405 9.89 -8.40 -1.71
N ALA A 406 9.41 -7.47 -2.53
CA ALA A 406 9.86 -7.34 -3.91
C ALA A 406 11.37 -7.01 -4.03
N GLN A 407 11.93 -6.19 -3.12
CA GLN A 407 13.38 -5.94 -3.05
C GLN A 407 14.20 -7.20 -2.70
N LYS A 408 13.57 -8.16 -2.01
CA LYS A 408 14.14 -9.47 -1.69
C LYS A 408 13.75 -10.55 -2.72
N GLN A 409 13.27 -10.14 -3.89
CA GLN A 409 12.81 -11.02 -4.99
C GLN A 409 11.69 -11.99 -4.57
N ILE A 410 10.91 -11.60 -3.57
CA ILE A 410 9.71 -12.28 -3.11
C ILE A 410 8.52 -11.50 -3.67
N LEU A 411 7.90 -12.00 -4.73
CA LEU A 411 6.73 -11.36 -5.34
C LEU A 411 5.47 -11.88 -4.66
N ILE A 412 4.64 -10.97 -4.16
CA ILE A 412 3.39 -11.29 -3.48
C ILE A 412 2.25 -10.79 -4.36
N LYS A 413 1.34 -11.68 -4.74
CA LYS A 413 0.25 -11.42 -5.69
C LYS A 413 -0.79 -10.43 -5.17
N ASP A 414 -1.09 -10.52 -3.87
CA ASP A 414 -2.06 -9.63 -3.22
C ASP A 414 -1.86 -9.51 -1.70
N ALA A 415 -2.54 -8.56 -1.10
CA ALA A 415 -2.47 -8.32 0.34
C ALA A 415 -3.09 -9.44 1.18
N ALA A 416 -4.01 -10.24 0.61
CA ALA A 416 -4.62 -11.37 1.29
C ALA A 416 -3.61 -12.53 1.39
N ALA A 417 -2.81 -12.76 0.34
CA ALA A 417 -1.70 -13.71 0.36
C ALA A 417 -0.67 -13.37 1.44
N LEU A 418 -0.30 -12.07 1.56
CA LEU A 418 0.59 -11.61 2.62
C LEU A 418 -0.01 -11.88 4.01
N GLU A 419 -1.31 -11.64 4.22
CA GLU A 419 -1.96 -11.90 5.51
C GLU A 419 -2.06 -13.40 5.80
N SER A 420 -2.32 -14.24 4.78
CA SER A 420 -2.45 -15.69 4.92
C SER A 420 -1.11 -16.36 5.23
N LEU A 421 -0.03 -15.90 4.61
CA LEU A 421 1.32 -16.42 4.80
C LEU A 421 1.77 -16.39 6.27
N ARG A 422 1.33 -15.40 7.04
CA ARG A 422 1.59 -15.32 8.49
C ARG A 422 1.02 -16.50 9.27
N LYS A 423 -0.10 -17.04 8.82
CA LYS A 423 -0.91 -18.04 9.54
C LYS A 423 -0.51 -19.48 9.18
N VAL A 424 0.51 -19.66 8.35
CA VAL A 424 0.96 -20.99 7.91
C VAL A 424 1.46 -21.80 9.09
N ASP A 425 0.88 -22.99 9.26
CA ASP A 425 1.25 -24.00 10.27
C ASP A 425 2.04 -25.13 9.65
N VAL A 426 1.79 -25.43 8.36
CA VAL A 426 2.39 -26.54 7.64
C VAL A 426 2.89 -26.07 6.28
N LEU A 427 4.11 -26.46 5.94
CA LEU A 427 4.68 -26.34 4.61
C LEU A 427 4.73 -27.70 3.93
N VAL A 428 4.07 -27.85 2.80
CA VAL A 428 4.19 -29.01 1.91
C VAL A 428 5.08 -28.61 0.74
N THR A 429 6.17 -29.34 0.53
CA THR A 429 7.11 -29.08 -0.56
C THR A 429 7.22 -30.26 -1.49
N ASP A 430 7.23 -29.99 -2.80
CA ASP A 430 7.67 -30.99 -3.76
C ASP A 430 9.19 -31.20 -3.64
N LYS A 431 9.68 -32.36 -4.06
CA LYS A 431 11.11 -32.65 -4.07
C LYS A 431 11.79 -32.09 -5.33
N THR A 432 11.36 -32.56 -6.50
CA THR A 432 12.07 -32.39 -7.77
C THR A 432 11.83 -30.98 -8.35
N GLY A 433 12.91 -30.26 -8.67
CA GLY A 433 12.79 -28.88 -9.17
C GLY A 433 12.49 -27.85 -8.08
N THR A 434 11.97 -28.27 -6.92
CA THR A 434 11.60 -27.43 -5.79
C THR A 434 12.66 -27.46 -4.69
N LEU A 435 12.91 -28.64 -4.10
CA LEU A 435 13.93 -28.84 -3.06
C LEU A 435 15.28 -29.21 -3.66
N THR A 436 15.28 -29.89 -4.82
CA THR A 436 16.46 -30.36 -5.52
C THR A 436 16.56 -29.78 -6.93
N ILE A 437 17.79 -29.74 -7.46
CA ILE A 437 18.10 -29.40 -8.85
C ILE A 437 18.49 -30.70 -9.55
N PRO A 438 17.72 -31.15 -10.57
CA PRO A 438 18.09 -32.34 -11.33
C PRO A 438 19.31 -32.08 -12.21
N ASN A 439 20.20 -33.05 -12.30
CA ASN A 439 21.38 -32.96 -13.16
C ASN A 439 20.98 -33.20 -14.63
N LYS A 440 21.03 -32.16 -15.43
CA LYS A 440 20.61 -32.17 -16.85
C LYS A 440 21.52 -32.99 -17.78
N ASN A 441 22.71 -33.36 -17.32
CA ASN A 441 23.72 -34.04 -18.14
C ASN A 441 23.66 -35.57 -18.05
N ILE A 442 22.64 -36.11 -17.35
CA ILE A 442 22.49 -37.56 -17.16
C ILE A 442 21.47 -38.13 -18.14
N ASP A 443 21.83 -39.26 -18.74
CA ASP A 443 20.88 -40.10 -19.48
C ASP A 443 19.93 -40.77 -18.50
N PHE A 444 18.68 -40.29 -18.46
CA PHE A 444 17.64 -40.76 -17.56
C PHE A 444 17.31 -42.25 -17.71
N THR A 445 17.67 -42.89 -18.84
CA THR A 445 17.52 -44.34 -19.05
C THR A 445 18.47 -45.17 -18.19
N LYS A 446 19.58 -44.56 -17.70
CA LYS A 446 20.59 -45.21 -16.87
C LYS A 446 20.59 -44.67 -15.42
N ALA A 447 19.72 -43.75 -15.10
CA ALA A 447 19.71 -43.02 -13.84
C ALA A 447 19.49 -43.94 -12.61
N ASP A 448 18.74 -45.05 -12.76
CA ASP A 448 18.45 -45.97 -11.63
C ASP A 448 19.70 -46.63 -11.02
N ASN A 449 20.84 -46.64 -11.70
CA ASN A 449 22.10 -47.24 -11.24
C ASN A 449 23.12 -46.23 -10.72
N LEU A 450 22.81 -44.94 -10.77
CA LEU A 450 23.72 -43.88 -10.29
C LEU A 450 23.43 -43.52 -8.81
N PRO A 451 24.43 -43.10 -8.03
CA PRO A 451 24.22 -42.53 -6.70
C PRO A 451 23.24 -41.36 -6.73
N PHE A 452 22.46 -41.17 -5.65
CA PHE A 452 21.47 -40.08 -5.60
C PHE A 452 22.07 -38.69 -5.81
N GLU A 453 23.28 -38.45 -5.31
CA GLU A 453 24.01 -37.17 -5.43
C GLU A 453 24.47 -36.85 -6.85
N GLU A 454 24.65 -37.85 -7.69
CA GLU A 454 24.96 -37.65 -9.09
C GLU A 454 23.71 -37.28 -9.90
N ARG A 455 22.52 -37.75 -9.45
CA ARG A 455 21.23 -37.50 -10.14
C ARG A 455 20.71 -36.09 -9.87
N GLU A 456 20.85 -35.64 -8.64
CA GLU A 456 20.26 -34.38 -8.16
C GLU A 456 21.16 -33.76 -7.09
N THR A 457 21.02 -32.46 -6.86
CA THR A 457 21.65 -31.73 -5.76
C THR A 457 20.58 -30.92 -5.00
N LEU A 458 20.75 -30.72 -3.70
CA LEU A 458 19.88 -29.80 -2.95
C LEU A 458 20.08 -28.37 -3.48
N LYS A 459 18.98 -27.62 -3.52
CA LYS A 459 19.05 -26.17 -3.78
C LYS A 459 19.84 -25.45 -2.69
N PRO A 460 20.40 -24.27 -2.98
CA PRO A 460 21.11 -23.45 -2.00
C PRO A 460 20.26 -23.24 -0.75
N ASN A 461 20.91 -23.33 0.43
CA ASN A 461 20.33 -23.11 1.75
C ASN A 461 19.07 -23.93 2.08
N ALA A 462 18.83 -25.06 1.37
CA ALA A 462 17.64 -25.89 1.57
C ALA A 462 17.52 -26.40 3.00
N ARG A 463 18.62 -26.95 3.57
CA ARG A 463 18.62 -27.50 4.91
C ARG A 463 18.40 -26.41 5.95
N GLU A 464 19.13 -25.31 5.84
CA GLU A 464 19.03 -24.16 6.75
C GLU A 464 17.61 -23.57 6.76
N ALA A 465 17.00 -23.47 5.58
CA ALA A 465 15.63 -23.00 5.43
C ALA A 465 14.61 -23.92 6.11
N MET A 466 14.72 -25.24 5.92
CA MET A 466 13.82 -26.22 6.55
C MET A 466 14.02 -26.24 8.07
N ASP A 467 15.24 -26.17 8.56
CA ASP A 467 15.55 -26.10 9.98
C ASP A 467 14.97 -24.80 10.61
N GLU A 468 15.07 -23.67 9.91
CA GLU A 468 14.53 -22.39 10.39
C GLU A 468 12.99 -22.42 10.45
N LEU A 469 12.32 -23.01 9.47
CA LEU A 469 10.87 -23.18 9.47
C LEU A 469 10.40 -24.03 10.64
N GLN A 470 11.07 -25.16 10.89
CA GLN A 470 10.74 -26.05 12.00
C GLN A 470 11.00 -25.37 13.38
N LYS A 471 12.08 -24.57 13.51
CA LYS A 471 12.33 -23.75 14.71
C LYS A 471 11.24 -22.70 14.96
N LYS A 472 10.60 -22.20 13.88
CA LYS A 472 9.47 -21.28 13.96
C LYS A 472 8.12 -21.97 14.22
N GLY A 473 8.13 -23.31 14.43
CA GLY A 473 6.94 -24.11 14.73
C GLY A 473 6.12 -24.51 13.49
N ILE A 474 6.70 -24.43 12.30
CA ILE A 474 6.05 -24.85 11.04
C ILE A 474 6.45 -26.30 10.74
N GLU A 475 5.47 -27.16 10.61
CA GLU A 475 5.69 -28.55 10.21
C GLU A 475 6.03 -28.62 8.72
N VAL A 476 7.07 -29.38 8.35
CA VAL A 476 7.47 -29.51 6.94
C VAL A 476 7.24 -30.93 6.45
N TYR A 477 6.50 -31.06 5.33
CA TYR A 477 6.21 -32.31 4.65
C TYR A 477 6.84 -32.28 3.26
N MET A 478 7.67 -33.31 2.94
CA MET A 478 8.20 -33.49 1.59
C MET A 478 7.39 -34.52 0.81
N MET A 479 7.02 -34.20 -0.41
CA MET A 479 6.33 -35.09 -1.34
C MET A 479 7.28 -35.46 -2.49
N SER A 480 7.35 -36.75 -2.82
CA SER A 480 8.17 -37.22 -3.93
C SER A 480 7.50 -38.40 -4.69
N GLY A 481 7.58 -38.35 -6.01
CA GLY A 481 7.20 -39.50 -6.86
C GLY A 481 8.21 -40.65 -6.82
N ASP A 482 9.37 -40.48 -6.21
CA ASP A 482 10.46 -41.43 -6.18
C ASP A 482 10.16 -42.64 -5.26
N LYS A 483 11.03 -43.67 -5.39
CA LYS A 483 11.09 -44.82 -4.48
C LYS A 483 11.43 -44.34 -3.06
N ASP A 484 11.00 -45.09 -2.06
CA ASP A 484 11.13 -44.72 -0.64
C ASP A 484 12.56 -44.42 -0.21
N GLU A 485 13.54 -45.18 -0.70
CA GLU A 485 14.95 -45.01 -0.39
C GLU A 485 15.48 -43.62 -0.81
N ALA A 486 15.14 -43.18 -2.01
CA ALA A 486 15.52 -41.85 -2.52
C ALA A 486 14.80 -40.72 -1.79
N ALA A 487 13.48 -40.89 -1.55
CA ALA A 487 12.70 -39.92 -0.79
C ALA A 487 13.24 -39.74 0.63
N ARG A 488 13.53 -40.83 1.34
CA ARG A 488 14.12 -40.80 2.67
C ARG A 488 15.49 -40.12 2.68
N TYR A 489 16.37 -40.48 1.74
CA TYR A 489 17.70 -39.88 1.63
C TYR A 489 17.64 -38.35 1.53
N TRP A 490 16.79 -37.81 0.64
CA TRP A 490 16.68 -36.37 0.45
C TRP A 490 15.99 -35.68 1.62
N ALA A 491 14.99 -36.32 2.25
CA ALA A 491 14.35 -35.81 3.45
C ALA A 491 15.35 -35.66 4.62
N GLU A 492 16.15 -36.69 4.87
CA GLU A 492 17.21 -36.67 5.91
C GLU A 492 18.27 -35.61 5.60
N LYS A 493 18.71 -35.50 4.35
CA LYS A 493 19.69 -34.50 3.92
C LYS A 493 19.18 -33.08 4.05
N ALA A 494 17.89 -32.85 3.79
CA ALA A 494 17.22 -31.56 3.98
C ALA A 494 16.74 -31.30 5.42
N GLY A 495 16.87 -32.27 6.35
CA GLY A 495 16.42 -32.13 7.73
C GLY A 495 14.90 -32.22 7.91
N ILE A 496 14.19 -32.80 6.97
CA ILE A 496 12.71 -32.92 6.98
C ILE A 496 12.31 -34.24 7.64
N LYS A 497 11.39 -34.17 8.62
CA LYS A 497 10.95 -35.34 9.41
C LYS A 497 9.81 -36.12 8.75
N HIS A 498 8.96 -35.43 8.01
CA HIS A 498 7.77 -36.02 7.39
C HIS A 498 7.95 -36.05 5.87
N TYR A 499 7.95 -37.24 5.29
CA TYR A 499 8.03 -37.40 3.84
C TYR A 499 7.06 -38.47 3.33
N HIS A 500 6.64 -38.32 2.09
CA HIS A 500 5.84 -39.29 1.37
C HIS A 500 6.53 -39.64 0.04
N SER A 501 6.68 -40.92 -0.22
CA SER A 501 7.27 -41.51 -1.43
C SER A 501 6.22 -42.04 -2.39
N LYS A 502 6.55 -42.22 -3.66
CA LYS A 502 5.66 -42.76 -4.72
C LYS A 502 4.34 -42.00 -4.87
N VAL A 503 4.40 -40.68 -4.65
CA VAL A 503 3.25 -39.78 -4.64
C VAL A 503 2.81 -39.47 -6.06
N LEU A 504 1.54 -39.66 -6.36
CA LEU A 504 0.90 -39.20 -7.60
C LEU A 504 0.39 -37.74 -7.42
N PRO A 505 0.13 -36.99 -8.50
CA PRO A 505 -0.38 -35.62 -8.39
C PRO A 505 -1.66 -35.50 -7.53
N GLN A 506 -2.55 -36.49 -7.63
CA GLN A 506 -3.78 -36.56 -6.83
C GLN A 506 -3.52 -36.75 -5.32
N ASP A 507 -2.44 -37.46 -4.96
CA ASP A 507 -2.08 -37.66 -3.56
C ASP A 507 -1.58 -36.39 -2.90
N LYS A 508 -0.94 -35.49 -3.67
CA LYS A 508 -0.54 -34.15 -3.21
C LYS A 508 -1.76 -33.32 -2.80
N GLU A 509 -2.79 -33.33 -3.64
CA GLU A 509 -4.07 -32.69 -3.35
C GLU A 509 -4.74 -33.28 -2.12
N ASN A 510 -4.77 -34.60 -1.99
CA ASN A 510 -5.39 -35.31 -0.87
C ASN A 510 -4.70 -34.96 0.46
N LEU A 511 -3.37 -34.91 0.50
CA LEU A 511 -2.63 -34.50 1.70
C LEU A 511 -2.98 -33.06 2.12
N VAL A 512 -3.00 -32.12 1.17
CA VAL A 512 -3.38 -30.73 1.46
C VAL A 512 -4.78 -30.68 2.06
N ARG A 513 -5.76 -31.38 1.47
CA ARG A 513 -7.13 -31.47 2.01
C ARG A 513 -7.19 -32.09 3.41
N GLN A 514 -6.43 -33.16 3.66
CA GLN A 514 -6.38 -33.82 4.97
C GLN A 514 -5.83 -32.87 6.04
N LEU A 515 -4.74 -32.16 5.75
CA LEU A 515 -4.14 -31.18 6.68
C LEU A 515 -5.07 -30.00 6.94
N GLN A 516 -5.77 -29.51 5.90
CA GLN A 516 -6.78 -28.45 6.05
C GLN A 516 -7.99 -28.94 6.86
N ALA A 517 -8.45 -30.17 6.64
CA ALA A 517 -9.54 -30.77 7.41
C ALA A 517 -9.18 -30.96 8.90
N ALA A 518 -7.88 -31.14 9.21
CA ALA A 518 -7.35 -31.13 10.56
C ALA A 518 -7.21 -29.70 11.17
N GLY A 519 -7.66 -28.68 10.47
CA GLY A 519 -7.62 -27.27 10.94
C GLY A 519 -6.28 -26.57 10.75
N LYS A 520 -5.32 -27.18 10.03
CA LYS A 520 -4.02 -26.60 9.74
C LYS A 520 -4.10 -25.63 8.54
N ARG A 521 -3.32 -24.58 8.57
CA ARG A 521 -3.10 -23.66 7.43
C ARG A 521 -1.90 -24.15 6.62
N VAL A 522 -2.17 -24.54 5.40
CA VAL A 522 -1.19 -25.23 4.54
C VAL A 522 -0.63 -24.27 3.50
N ALA A 523 0.70 -24.12 3.49
CA ALA A 523 1.42 -23.57 2.34
C ALA A 523 1.94 -24.71 1.46
N MET A 524 1.74 -24.61 0.14
CA MET A 524 2.32 -25.54 -0.84
C MET A 524 3.39 -24.84 -1.64
N VAL A 525 4.56 -25.49 -1.72
CA VAL A 525 5.72 -25.00 -2.50
C VAL A 525 5.98 -25.96 -3.65
N GLY A 526 6.06 -25.44 -4.87
CA GLY A 526 6.27 -26.23 -6.09
C GLY A 526 6.85 -25.42 -7.24
N ASP A 527 7.19 -26.11 -8.33
CA ASP A 527 7.66 -25.50 -9.60
C ASP A 527 6.50 -25.07 -10.53
N GLY A 528 5.26 -25.42 -10.18
CA GLY A 528 4.02 -25.06 -10.87
C GLY A 528 3.67 -25.88 -12.09
N ILE A 529 4.54 -26.75 -12.58
CA ILE A 529 4.24 -27.56 -13.78
C ILE A 529 3.40 -28.79 -13.40
N ASN A 530 3.84 -29.52 -12.38
CA ASN A 530 3.20 -30.77 -11.94
C ASN A 530 2.25 -30.60 -10.75
N ASP A 531 2.31 -29.45 -10.07
CA ASP A 531 1.68 -29.22 -8.76
C ASP A 531 0.54 -28.20 -8.81
N THR A 532 0.12 -27.77 -9.99
CA THR A 532 -0.86 -26.69 -10.20
C THR A 532 -2.16 -26.90 -9.39
N GLN A 533 -2.67 -28.14 -9.31
CA GLN A 533 -3.90 -28.43 -8.57
C GLN A 533 -3.69 -28.32 -7.04
N ALA A 534 -2.59 -28.87 -6.52
CA ALA A 534 -2.26 -28.79 -5.10
C ALA A 534 -1.93 -27.34 -4.67
N LEU A 535 -1.21 -26.59 -5.53
CA LEU A 535 -0.95 -25.16 -5.35
C LEU A 535 -2.25 -24.35 -5.29
N ALA A 536 -3.18 -24.60 -6.20
CA ALA A 536 -4.46 -23.88 -6.22
C ALA A 536 -5.34 -24.19 -5.00
N LEU A 537 -5.20 -25.36 -4.39
CA LEU A 537 -5.97 -25.80 -3.24
C LEU A 537 -5.41 -25.28 -1.91
N ALA A 538 -4.09 -25.10 -1.80
CA ALA A 538 -3.43 -24.67 -0.58
C ALA A 538 -3.91 -23.29 -0.12
N ASP A 539 -3.85 -23.03 1.19
CA ASP A 539 -4.16 -21.70 1.76
C ASP A 539 -3.17 -20.63 1.26
N VAL A 540 -1.93 -21.03 0.99
CA VAL A 540 -0.91 -20.20 0.35
C VAL A 540 -0.12 -21.05 -0.65
N SER A 541 -0.09 -20.61 -1.90
CA SER A 541 0.74 -21.21 -2.95
C SER A 541 2.03 -20.41 -3.16
N ILE A 542 3.16 -21.13 -3.18
CA ILE A 542 4.50 -20.55 -3.36
C ILE A 542 5.15 -21.22 -4.57
N ALA A 543 5.48 -20.43 -5.59
CA ALA A 543 6.27 -20.91 -6.75
C ALA A 543 7.74 -20.53 -6.57
N ILE A 544 8.66 -21.40 -7.00
CA ILE A 544 10.11 -21.18 -6.93
C ILE A 544 10.73 -21.17 -8.33
N GLY A 545 11.69 -20.28 -8.51
CA GLY A 545 12.56 -20.26 -9.67
C GLY A 545 12.06 -19.39 -10.82
N LYS A 546 12.76 -19.45 -11.93
CA LYS A 546 12.43 -18.82 -13.22
C LYS A 546 11.15 -19.45 -13.78
N GLY A 547 10.07 -19.39 -12.95
CA GLY A 547 8.82 -20.11 -13.18
C GLY A 547 8.32 -19.92 -14.59
N THR A 548 7.81 -20.98 -15.16
CA THR A 548 6.98 -20.84 -16.35
C THR A 548 5.91 -19.80 -16.05
N ASP A 549 5.52 -19.00 -17.06
CA ASP A 549 4.46 -17.98 -16.92
C ASP A 549 3.22 -18.54 -16.20
N VAL A 550 2.94 -19.84 -16.38
CA VAL A 550 1.84 -20.57 -15.72
C VAL A 550 1.99 -20.66 -14.19
N ALA A 551 3.21 -20.86 -13.67
CA ALA A 551 3.43 -20.95 -12.22
C ALA A 551 3.26 -19.58 -11.55
N MET A 552 3.72 -18.52 -12.19
CA MET A 552 3.55 -17.15 -11.71
C MET A 552 2.07 -16.71 -11.71
N ASP A 553 1.29 -17.19 -12.68
CA ASP A 553 -0.14 -16.87 -12.76
C ASP A 553 -0.97 -17.53 -11.66
N VAL A 554 -0.61 -18.72 -11.22
CA VAL A 554 -1.36 -19.51 -10.22
C VAL A 554 -0.89 -19.20 -8.79
N ALA A 555 0.42 -19.00 -8.58
CA ALA A 555 0.99 -18.82 -7.26
C ALA A 555 0.60 -17.47 -6.64
N GLN A 556 0.35 -17.50 -5.33
CA GLN A 556 0.11 -16.30 -4.52
C GLN A 556 1.42 -15.62 -4.10
N VAL A 557 2.50 -16.40 -4.00
CA VAL A 557 3.85 -15.92 -3.71
C VAL A 557 4.81 -16.54 -4.72
N THR A 558 5.65 -15.73 -5.35
CA THR A 558 6.66 -16.21 -6.29
C THR A 558 8.05 -15.79 -5.80
N LEU A 559 8.94 -16.76 -5.66
CA LEU A 559 10.34 -16.56 -5.33
C LEU A 559 11.13 -16.55 -6.63
N MET A 560 11.79 -15.43 -6.96
CA MET A 560 12.47 -15.25 -8.25
C MET A 560 13.81 -15.99 -8.35
N GLY A 561 14.41 -16.32 -7.21
CA GLY A 561 15.68 -17.07 -7.13
C GLY A 561 15.48 -18.52 -6.72
N ASP A 562 16.58 -19.28 -6.81
CA ASP A 562 16.63 -20.68 -6.38
C ASP A 562 16.99 -20.86 -4.91
N ASP A 563 17.23 -19.77 -4.16
CA ASP A 563 17.58 -19.82 -2.73
C ASP A 563 16.33 -20.04 -1.86
N LEU A 564 16.28 -21.17 -1.19
CA LEU A 564 15.14 -21.54 -0.34
C LEU A 564 15.06 -20.76 0.98
N SER A 565 16.08 -20.00 1.34
CA SER A 565 16.03 -19.10 2.51
C SER A 565 14.97 -17.99 2.35
N ALA A 566 14.55 -17.72 1.12
CA ALA A 566 13.46 -16.80 0.83
C ALA A 566 12.10 -17.24 1.41
N ILE A 567 11.86 -18.54 1.65
CA ILE A 567 10.60 -19.05 2.24
C ILE A 567 10.45 -18.59 3.69
N PRO A 568 11.37 -18.94 4.64
CA PRO A 568 11.27 -18.45 6.00
C PRO A 568 11.34 -16.92 6.11
N GLU A 569 12.05 -16.23 5.19
CA GLU A 569 12.05 -14.78 5.10
C GLU A 569 10.69 -14.21 4.70
N ALA A 570 10.00 -14.79 3.70
CA ALA A 570 8.67 -14.39 3.27
C ALA A 570 7.67 -14.49 4.43
N ILE A 571 7.70 -15.60 5.17
CA ILE A 571 6.84 -15.81 6.34
C ILE A 571 7.16 -14.80 7.45
N GLN A 572 8.44 -14.55 7.72
CA GLN A 572 8.85 -13.57 8.72
C GLN A 572 8.42 -12.14 8.35
N LEU A 573 8.61 -11.77 7.10
CA LEU A 573 8.18 -10.47 6.59
C LEU A 573 6.66 -10.29 6.69
N SER A 574 5.90 -11.34 6.37
CA SER A 574 4.44 -11.36 6.55
C SER A 574 4.07 -11.16 8.03
N ARG A 575 4.69 -11.91 8.95
CA ARG A 575 4.46 -11.77 10.39
C ARG A 575 4.76 -10.36 10.88
N ASN A 576 5.90 -9.79 10.47
CA ASN A 576 6.30 -8.44 10.84
C ASN A 576 5.33 -7.38 10.27
N THR A 577 4.92 -7.52 9.02
CA THR A 577 3.98 -6.59 8.37
C THR A 577 2.62 -6.60 9.06
N VAL A 578 2.07 -7.78 9.32
CA VAL A 578 0.75 -7.88 9.97
C VAL A 578 0.81 -7.44 11.44
N ARG A 579 1.90 -7.72 12.16
CA ARG A 579 2.13 -7.17 13.50
C ARG A 579 2.12 -5.64 13.47
N MET A 580 2.81 -5.04 12.51
CA MET A 580 2.85 -3.59 12.32
C MET A 580 1.45 -3.01 12.04
N ILE A 581 0.61 -3.72 11.25
CA ILE A 581 -0.79 -3.33 11.03
C ILE A 581 -1.54 -3.26 12.36
N TRP A 582 -1.43 -4.27 13.22
CA TRP A 582 -2.09 -4.30 14.50
C TRP A 582 -1.55 -3.24 15.48
N GLU A 583 -0.26 -2.99 15.50
CA GLU A 583 0.34 -1.89 16.27
C GLU A 583 -0.21 -0.52 15.80
N ASN A 584 -0.28 -0.31 14.49
CA ASN A 584 -0.83 0.91 13.91
C ASN A 584 -2.32 1.10 14.26
N LEU A 585 -3.12 0.04 14.15
CA LEU A 585 -4.53 0.07 14.51
C LEU A 585 -4.72 0.35 16.00
N PHE A 586 -3.94 -0.28 16.86
CA PHE A 586 -3.99 -0.03 18.30
C PHE A 586 -3.75 1.46 18.60
N TRP A 587 -2.68 2.05 18.05
CA TRP A 587 -2.41 3.48 18.25
C TRP A 587 -3.49 4.37 17.66
N ALA A 588 -4.00 4.06 16.47
CA ALA A 588 -5.08 4.82 15.84
C ALA A 588 -6.38 4.83 16.67
N PHE A 589 -6.71 3.72 17.36
CA PHE A 589 -7.89 3.64 18.21
C PHE A 589 -7.70 4.24 19.59
N ILE A 590 -6.54 4.01 20.24
CA ILE A 590 -6.32 4.45 21.61
C ILE A 590 -6.36 5.97 21.75
N TYR A 591 -5.83 6.70 20.74
CA TYR A 591 -5.94 8.15 20.70
C TYR A 591 -7.41 8.61 20.79
N ASN A 592 -8.29 8.00 20.00
CA ASN A 592 -9.70 8.37 19.99
C ASN A 592 -10.40 7.98 21.29
N ILE A 593 -10.16 6.76 21.81
CA ILE A 593 -10.78 6.25 23.04
C ILE A 593 -10.43 7.13 24.25
N VAL A 594 -9.18 7.60 24.32
CA VAL A 594 -8.73 8.45 25.45
C VAL A 594 -9.14 9.92 25.25
N CYS A 595 -8.95 10.45 24.05
CA CYS A 595 -9.11 11.87 23.81
C CYS A 595 -10.57 12.32 23.64
N ILE A 596 -11.50 11.46 23.17
CA ILE A 596 -12.92 11.81 23.04
C ILE A 596 -13.54 12.14 24.40
N PRO A 597 -13.43 11.29 25.45
CA PRO A 597 -13.94 11.63 26.78
C PRO A 597 -13.29 12.91 27.36
N LEU A 598 -12.00 13.10 27.17
CA LEU A 598 -11.29 14.30 27.63
C LEU A 598 -11.80 15.56 26.90
N ALA A 599 -12.04 15.47 25.60
CA ALA A 599 -12.62 16.55 24.80
C ALA A 599 -14.10 16.81 25.17
N ALA A 600 -14.83 15.78 25.54
CA ALA A 600 -16.20 15.91 26.05
C ALA A 600 -16.29 16.57 27.44
N GLY A 601 -15.15 16.70 28.16
CA GLY A 601 -15.09 17.33 29.47
C GLY A 601 -15.20 16.36 30.64
N LEU A 602 -14.79 15.10 30.47
CA LEU A 602 -14.82 14.09 31.54
C LEU A 602 -14.13 14.55 32.84
N LEU A 603 -13.04 15.33 32.74
CA LEU A 603 -12.25 15.78 33.89
C LEU A 603 -13.02 16.76 34.79
N TYR A 604 -13.96 17.51 34.22
CA TYR A 604 -14.84 18.39 35.04
C TYR A 604 -15.70 17.59 36.04
N ALA A 605 -16.09 16.36 35.69
CA ALA A 605 -16.80 15.47 36.59
C ALA A 605 -15.95 15.07 37.82
N PHE A 606 -14.64 15.18 37.74
CA PHE A 606 -13.68 14.92 38.84
C PHE A 606 -13.17 16.22 39.48
N GLY A 607 -13.78 17.39 39.17
CA GLY A 607 -13.39 18.68 39.73
C GLY A 607 -12.10 19.28 39.15
N ILE A 608 -11.60 18.75 38.02
CA ILE A 608 -10.43 19.25 37.34
C ILE A 608 -10.88 20.17 36.21
N ASP A 609 -10.57 21.45 36.29
CA ASP A 609 -10.92 22.47 35.29
C ASP A 609 -9.93 22.46 34.13
N TRP A 610 -9.92 21.35 33.39
CA TRP A 610 -9.10 21.18 32.19
C TRP A 610 -9.81 20.37 31.12
N GLN A 611 -9.69 20.81 29.88
CA GLN A 611 -10.29 20.17 28.71
C GLN A 611 -9.43 20.32 27.47
N ILE A 612 -9.52 19.37 26.53
CA ILE A 612 -8.89 19.49 25.21
C ILE A 612 -9.67 20.51 24.39
N THR A 613 -9.00 21.62 24.03
CA THR A 613 -9.59 22.60 23.11
C THR A 613 -9.62 22.07 21.67
N PRO A 614 -10.49 22.59 20.78
CA PRO A 614 -10.53 22.17 19.37
C PRO A 614 -9.20 22.31 18.63
N SER A 615 -8.38 23.34 18.97
CA SER A 615 -7.05 23.53 18.39
C SER A 615 -6.07 22.43 18.81
N TRP A 616 -6.04 22.05 20.11
CA TRP A 616 -5.27 20.91 20.59
C TRP A 616 -5.76 19.58 20.02
N ALA A 617 -7.09 19.42 19.91
CA ALA A 617 -7.69 18.25 19.28
C ALA A 617 -7.18 18.06 17.85
N SER A 618 -7.14 19.12 17.04
CA SER A 618 -6.66 19.05 15.66
C SER A 618 -5.16 18.77 15.56
N ALA A 619 -4.35 19.31 16.46
CA ALA A 619 -2.91 19.01 16.54
C ALA A 619 -2.66 17.54 16.87
N LEU A 620 -3.32 17.01 17.92
CA LEU A 620 -3.19 15.60 18.31
C LEU A 620 -3.61 14.65 17.18
N MET A 621 -4.68 14.99 16.44
CA MET A 621 -5.12 14.22 15.28
C MET A 621 -4.05 14.17 14.17
N ALA A 622 -3.41 15.32 13.87
CA ALA A 622 -2.33 15.36 12.89
C ALA A 622 -1.13 14.49 13.32
N PHE A 623 -0.75 14.55 14.60
CA PHE A 623 0.32 13.70 15.16
C PHE A 623 -0.02 12.21 15.11
N SER A 624 -1.27 11.82 15.37
CA SER A 624 -1.71 10.43 15.28
C SER A 624 -1.47 9.85 13.88
N SER A 625 -1.83 10.57 12.82
CA SER A 625 -1.60 10.12 11.44
C SER A 625 -0.10 9.98 11.12
N VAL A 626 0.72 10.95 11.53
CA VAL A 626 2.17 10.93 11.33
C VAL A 626 2.80 9.76 12.08
N SER A 627 2.39 9.48 13.31
CA SER A 627 2.94 8.38 14.13
C SER A 627 2.72 7.02 13.47
N VAL A 628 1.54 6.76 12.90
CA VAL A 628 1.21 5.53 12.18
C VAL A 628 2.09 5.33 10.94
N VAL A 629 2.31 6.40 10.18
CA VAL A 629 3.18 6.32 8.99
C VAL A 629 4.63 6.09 9.37
N LEU A 630 5.15 6.81 10.38
CA LEU A 630 6.52 6.61 10.87
C LEU A 630 6.71 5.20 11.43
N ASN A 631 5.72 4.66 12.16
CA ASN A 631 5.78 3.28 12.63
C ASN A 631 5.83 2.29 11.47
N SER A 632 5.02 2.49 10.41
CA SER A 632 5.05 1.66 9.20
C SER A 632 6.41 1.69 8.50
N LEU A 633 7.08 2.85 8.43
CA LEU A 633 8.41 2.98 7.85
C LEU A 633 9.48 2.21 8.64
N ARG A 634 9.29 1.96 9.94
CA ARG A 634 10.19 1.14 10.76
C ARG A 634 10.37 -0.26 10.19
N LEU A 635 9.36 -0.79 9.46
CA LEU A 635 9.45 -2.09 8.81
C LEU A 635 10.62 -2.19 7.81
N ARG A 636 11.10 -1.08 7.24
CA ARG A 636 12.27 -1.06 6.35
C ARG A 636 13.55 -1.52 7.04
N TRP A 637 13.70 -1.17 8.31
CA TRP A 637 14.90 -1.46 9.10
C TRP A 637 14.79 -2.75 9.94
N MET A 638 13.60 -3.34 10.03
CA MET A 638 13.42 -4.64 10.68
C MET A 638 14.09 -5.72 9.81
N LYS A 639 14.90 -6.60 10.42
CA LYS A 639 15.48 -7.78 9.74
C LYS A 639 14.42 -8.83 9.49
#